data_0a6bf5a01a3fcb66a89adfd677b33f68
#
_entry.id   0a6bf5a01a3fcb66a89adfd677b33f68
#
_cell.length_a   1.000
_cell.length_b   1.000
_cell.length_c   1.000
_cell.angle_alpha   90.00
_cell.angle_beta   90.00
_cell.angle_gamma   90.00
#
_symmetry.space_group_name_H-M   'P 1'
#
loop_
_entity.id
_entity.type
_entity.pdbx_description
1 polymer ?
#
loop_
_entity_poly.entity_id
_entity_poly.type
_entity_poly.pdbx_seq_one_letter_code
_entity_poly.pdbx_strand_id
1 'polypeptide(L)'
;MTTLNRLLESVFEGKRFESAHDPIPTEKIDKAIKQIPFTLSDAQKSSIFQAFSNDITYIQGPPGTGKSYTISALTILASKLGMKTLVASQKKPAVEIVYSKVSNLLGEEGCLFLTDDQNRKEATKDLLQNLLTLARQEISNKDLSNYQKLEKKIDDLLEERDRYAERINYYNKEINAFFNLNEETQRYQDNLKEVNEIKEEVLKKITKIDNEEARDRLLKYVEECRKIRRKSFETEGKVSAAQVLRLNFLVTTVLKNLNIDKEIYKNYGEEILETFIRYSREISKGINKQNLVKKFPVDTIRTSFDDLTNQLYPSRDLENCILSKFLKLSTNLSIRKLLEDKSYLNTLSDFRRRLHWRTPKKVKEFNKKIDFKKLFDLFPIVLGEMRTLHPYLPFKEELFDLVIVDEASQVNLAEVIPILFRAKRFCIVGDHKQLGIKAGGVIFLNKVTERLNWQKRFEDQNQANLTAASAKERDLLVSTSSILDLIRNENNTITSVPIVLNEHFRSMPMLADFTNNEFYKSDNEQSGLKIMTALPQNKCLNSFKNIEVKTPREDSDEDNPGDKVNPGEVKKVYSIMKSIITKKSNADTEEVLNLPPLKDKQITLGVVSFMRDQSDRIREEAPLSFSKDELKSIDFMVGTPEDFQGNERDVMIIAPGVDETCSRSRGFMENDQRFNVASSRAKFYTFFIHGKLPNNMMRMKTMLNQMGIEVKDKKYQDGITPLGWNFLRSNCDSNFEHLVADQIEDFIAEKASDRLMLFNQVESCGYFLDFVVYDQLTKKSLAIEVDGKEHFYSDGFTHTDRHQERIMTLRRAGWKTHHLDYWNWFEDGWIDSESSAVQKLKIYLENFFLK
;
A
#
# COMPACT_ATOMS: atom_id res chain seq x y z
N MET A 1 -2.53 12.60 -34.32
CA MET A 1 -3.75 12.84 -33.53
C MET A 1 -3.37 12.81 -32.06
N THR A 2 -3.73 13.87 -31.30
CA THR A 2 -3.36 13.96 -29.87
C THR A 2 -4.08 12.92 -29.02
N THR A 3 -3.55 12.61 -27.83
CA THR A 3 -4.19 11.70 -26.87
C THR A 3 -5.59 12.19 -26.49
N LEU A 4 -5.77 13.51 -26.32
CA LEU A 4 -7.10 14.07 -26.07
C LEU A 4 -8.06 13.81 -27.22
N ASN A 5 -7.63 13.99 -28.48
CA ASN A 5 -8.52 13.76 -29.63
C ASN A 5 -8.94 12.30 -29.71
N ARG A 6 -8.04 11.35 -29.47
CA ARG A 6 -8.36 9.92 -29.40
C ARG A 6 -9.33 9.57 -28.25
N LEU A 7 -9.13 10.22 -27.08
CA LEU A 7 -10.08 10.10 -25.98
C LEU A 7 -11.47 10.58 -26.39
N LEU A 8 -11.56 11.75 -27.02
CA LEU A 8 -12.84 12.29 -27.46
C LEU A 8 -13.50 11.42 -28.53
N GLU A 9 -12.76 10.89 -29.50
CA GLU A 9 -13.29 9.93 -30.47
C GLU A 9 -13.79 8.64 -29.80
N SER A 10 -13.06 8.12 -28.83
CA SER A 10 -13.49 6.95 -28.05
C SER A 10 -14.83 7.22 -27.37
N VAL A 11 -14.96 8.38 -26.73
CA VAL A 11 -16.17 8.74 -25.98
C VAL A 11 -17.34 9.13 -26.90
N PHE A 12 -17.12 9.90 -27.95
CA PHE A 12 -18.19 10.39 -28.83
C PHE A 12 -18.56 9.41 -29.93
N GLU A 13 -17.58 8.71 -30.50
CA GLU A 13 -17.79 7.82 -31.64
C GLU A 13 -17.81 6.33 -31.27
N GLY A 14 -17.55 5.98 -30.01
CA GLY A 14 -17.50 4.60 -29.54
C GLY A 14 -16.31 3.80 -30.08
N LYS A 15 -15.30 4.47 -30.64
CA LYS A 15 -14.07 3.84 -31.10
C LYS A 15 -13.24 3.36 -29.90
N ARG A 16 -12.62 2.19 -30.03
CA ARG A 16 -11.70 1.71 -29.00
C ARG A 16 -10.51 2.66 -28.86
N PHE A 17 -10.21 3.05 -27.61
CA PHE A 17 -9.02 3.87 -27.33
C PHE A 17 -7.75 3.03 -27.52
N GLU A 18 -6.81 3.53 -28.30
CA GLU A 18 -5.50 2.90 -28.54
C GLU A 18 -4.40 3.89 -28.18
N SER A 19 -3.40 3.42 -27.43
CA SER A 19 -2.19 4.19 -27.15
C SER A 19 -1.36 4.36 -28.44
N ALA A 20 -0.82 5.55 -28.66
CA ALA A 20 0.01 5.84 -29.82
C ALA A 20 1.45 6.18 -29.48
N HIS A 21 1.74 6.49 -28.21
CA HIS A 21 3.10 6.78 -27.79
C HIS A 21 3.79 5.49 -27.31
N ASP A 22 5.03 5.31 -27.75
CA ASP A 22 5.83 4.17 -27.35
C ASP A 22 6.03 4.14 -25.83
N PRO A 23 5.88 2.97 -25.19
CA PRO A 23 6.13 2.82 -23.77
C PRO A 23 7.61 3.09 -23.44
N ILE A 24 7.86 3.68 -22.27
CA ILE A 24 9.22 3.80 -21.77
C ILE A 24 9.71 2.41 -21.36
N PRO A 25 10.92 1.97 -21.76
CA PRO A 25 11.44 0.66 -21.39
C PRO A 25 11.46 0.44 -19.88
N THR A 26 10.95 -0.71 -19.42
CA THR A 26 10.84 -1.06 -18.01
C THR A 26 12.18 -0.99 -17.27
N GLU A 27 13.27 -1.42 -17.91
CA GLU A 27 14.63 -1.35 -17.35
C GLU A 27 15.07 0.08 -17.02
N LYS A 28 14.68 1.06 -17.86
CA LYS A 28 14.96 2.49 -17.60
C LYS A 28 14.17 3.00 -16.41
N ILE A 29 12.91 2.57 -16.29
CA ILE A 29 12.04 2.94 -15.18
C ILE A 29 12.59 2.34 -13.88
N ASP A 30 12.95 1.06 -13.86
CA ASP A 30 13.54 0.39 -12.70
C ASP A 30 14.84 1.05 -12.25
N LYS A 31 15.73 1.35 -13.19
CA LYS A 31 16.96 2.06 -12.90
C LYS A 31 16.70 3.43 -12.28
N ALA A 32 15.71 4.16 -12.78
CA ALA A 32 15.34 5.45 -12.24
C ALA A 32 14.72 5.34 -10.84
N ILE A 33 13.86 4.33 -10.59
CA ILE A 33 13.27 4.04 -9.28
C ILE A 33 14.34 3.78 -8.22
N LYS A 34 15.39 3.03 -8.56
CA LYS A 34 16.52 2.78 -7.66
C LYS A 34 17.25 4.06 -7.23
N GLN A 35 17.15 5.14 -8.01
CA GLN A 35 17.86 6.40 -7.81
C GLN A 35 16.99 7.52 -7.19
N ILE A 36 15.84 7.20 -6.64
CA ILE A 36 15.01 8.17 -5.91
C ILE A 36 14.81 7.74 -4.45
N PRO A 37 14.74 8.70 -3.51
CA PRO A 37 14.59 8.41 -2.10
C PRO A 37 13.13 8.12 -1.73
N PHE A 38 12.50 7.18 -2.45
CA PHE A 38 11.13 6.76 -2.21
C PHE A 38 11.06 5.25 -1.97
N THR A 39 10.42 4.87 -0.89
CA THR A 39 10.05 3.47 -0.66
C THR A 39 8.65 3.25 -1.19
N LEU A 40 8.54 2.61 -2.35
CA LEU A 40 7.28 2.44 -3.06
C LEU A 40 6.69 1.06 -2.79
N SER A 41 5.38 1.00 -2.57
CA SER A 41 4.63 -0.26 -2.57
C SER A 41 4.48 -0.81 -4.00
N ASP A 42 4.05 -2.05 -4.12
CA ASP A 42 3.89 -2.65 -5.45
C ASP A 42 2.77 -1.98 -6.26
N ALA A 43 1.68 -1.57 -5.60
CA ALA A 43 0.64 -0.77 -6.24
C ALA A 43 1.17 0.61 -6.72
N GLN A 44 2.03 1.26 -5.93
CA GLN A 44 2.66 2.51 -6.32
C GLN A 44 3.67 2.33 -7.48
N LYS A 45 4.47 1.25 -7.46
CA LYS A 45 5.35 0.90 -8.59
C LYS A 45 4.54 0.62 -9.85
N SER A 46 3.50 -0.21 -9.76
CA SER A 46 2.59 -0.51 -10.89
C SER A 46 1.97 0.76 -11.45
N SER A 47 1.58 1.72 -10.59
CA SER A 47 1.08 3.03 -11.01
C SER A 47 2.10 3.81 -11.85
N ILE A 48 3.36 3.78 -11.44
CA ILE A 48 4.47 4.44 -12.14
C ILE A 48 4.74 3.76 -13.49
N PHE A 49 4.83 2.43 -13.50
CA PHE A 49 5.03 1.69 -14.75
C PHE A 49 3.92 1.95 -15.76
N GLN A 50 2.66 1.93 -15.32
CA GLN A 50 1.54 2.19 -16.23
C GLN A 50 1.51 3.64 -16.73
N ALA A 51 1.84 4.63 -15.88
CA ALA A 51 1.89 6.04 -16.27
C ALA A 51 2.95 6.32 -17.35
N PHE A 52 4.01 5.52 -17.42
CA PHE A 52 5.04 5.63 -18.44
C PHE A 52 4.81 4.70 -19.64
N SER A 53 3.93 3.73 -19.52
CA SER A 53 3.63 2.78 -20.60
C SER A 53 2.37 3.14 -21.38
N ASN A 54 1.38 3.76 -20.74
CA ASN A 54 0.08 4.07 -21.32
C ASN A 54 -0.08 5.57 -21.58
N ASP A 55 -0.90 5.91 -22.57
CA ASP A 55 -1.25 7.31 -22.82
C ASP A 55 -2.25 7.86 -21.79
N ILE A 56 -3.10 6.99 -21.24
CA ILE A 56 -4.04 7.30 -20.16
C ILE A 56 -3.83 6.32 -19.02
N THR A 57 -3.64 6.82 -17.82
CA THR A 57 -3.52 6.02 -16.61
C THR A 57 -4.49 6.51 -15.56
N TYR A 58 -5.20 5.59 -14.91
CA TYR A 58 -6.08 5.89 -13.80
C TYR A 58 -5.53 5.28 -12.50
N ILE A 59 -5.30 6.13 -11.50
CA ILE A 59 -4.88 5.73 -10.15
C ILE A 59 -6.00 6.05 -9.18
N GLN A 60 -6.59 5.00 -8.62
CA GLN A 60 -7.55 5.14 -7.53
C GLN A 60 -6.80 5.16 -6.21
N GLY A 61 -6.89 6.27 -5.49
CA GLY A 61 -6.22 6.42 -4.20
C GLY A 61 -7.19 6.78 -3.08
N PRO A 62 -7.63 5.80 -2.28
CA PRO A 62 -8.37 6.05 -1.05
C PRO A 62 -7.67 7.02 -0.09
N PRO A 63 -8.36 7.52 0.95
CA PRO A 63 -7.74 8.37 1.97
C PRO A 63 -6.56 7.65 2.62
N GLY A 64 -5.45 8.36 2.83
CA GLY A 64 -4.29 7.81 3.56
C GLY A 64 -3.42 6.82 2.80
N THR A 65 -3.69 6.52 1.52
CA THR A 65 -2.92 5.54 0.73
C THR A 65 -1.70 6.11 0.00
N GLY A 66 -1.33 7.35 0.28
CA GLY A 66 -0.11 7.93 -0.28
C GLY A 66 -0.25 8.49 -1.70
N LYS A 67 -1.45 8.93 -2.14
CA LYS A 67 -1.65 9.61 -3.45
C LYS A 67 -0.58 10.65 -3.75
N SER A 68 -0.45 11.66 -2.88
CA SER A 68 0.52 12.75 -3.07
C SER A 68 1.98 12.26 -3.01
N TYR A 69 2.25 11.15 -2.34
CA TYR A 69 3.56 10.50 -2.32
C TYR A 69 3.86 9.85 -3.67
N THR A 70 2.90 9.11 -4.22
CA THR A 70 2.98 8.48 -5.55
C THR A 70 3.12 9.53 -6.65
N ILE A 71 2.32 10.62 -6.61
CA ILE A 71 2.41 11.73 -7.55
C ILE A 71 3.79 12.37 -7.50
N SER A 72 4.34 12.61 -6.30
CA SER A 72 5.67 13.21 -6.14
C SER A 72 6.77 12.30 -6.70
N ALA A 73 6.71 11.00 -6.42
CA ALA A 73 7.65 10.02 -6.97
C ALA A 73 7.57 9.96 -8.49
N LEU A 74 6.36 9.86 -9.05
CA LEU A 74 6.12 9.86 -10.50
C LEU A 74 6.65 11.13 -11.17
N THR A 75 6.42 12.30 -10.55
CA THR A 75 6.88 13.60 -11.06
C THR A 75 8.40 13.69 -11.10
N ILE A 76 9.09 13.26 -10.05
CA ILE A 76 10.56 13.25 -9.98
C ILE A 76 11.14 12.24 -10.96
N LEU A 77 10.55 11.06 -11.08
CA LEU A 77 10.97 10.05 -12.05
C LEU A 77 10.82 10.53 -13.49
N ALA A 78 9.69 11.16 -13.81
CA ALA A 78 9.47 11.77 -15.12
C ALA A 78 10.57 12.80 -15.46
N SER A 79 10.90 13.67 -14.52
CA SER A 79 12.00 14.64 -14.69
C SER A 79 13.35 13.94 -14.90
N LYS A 80 13.68 12.88 -14.14
CA LYS A 80 14.91 12.09 -14.36
C LYS A 80 14.96 11.41 -15.73
N LEU A 81 13.82 11.03 -16.27
CA LEU A 81 13.69 10.45 -17.60
C LEU A 81 13.67 11.53 -18.71
N GLY A 82 13.90 12.81 -18.37
CA GLY A 82 13.94 13.93 -19.30
C GLY A 82 12.56 14.40 -19.76
N MET A 83 11.49 13.99 -19.09
CA MET A 83 10.10 14.34 -19.43
C MET A 83 9.70 15.68 -18.80
N LYS A 84 8.94 16.47 -19.53
CA LYS A 84 8.28 17.69 -19.05
C LYS A 84 6.94 17.33 -18.43
N THR A 85 6.75 17.65 -17.16
CA THR A 85 5.60 17.21 -16.38
C THR A 85 4.80 18.39 -15.85
N LEU A 86 3.48 18.34 -15.98
CA LEU A 86 2.54 19.27 -15.35
C LEU A 86 1.73 18.51 -14.29
N VAL A 87 1.73 19.02 -13.06
CA VAL A 87 0.84 18.57 -11.99
C VAL A 87 -0.25 19.61 -11.77
N ALA A 88 -1.48 19.24 -11.98
CA ALA A 88 -2.63 20.13 -11.87
C ALA A 88 -3.69 19.55 -10.92
N SER A 89 -4.26 20.42 -10.08
CA SER A 89 -5.42 20.08 -9.24
C SER A 89 -6.39 21.25 -9.18
N GLN A 90 -7.62 20.98 -8.83
CA GLN A 90 -8.60 22.04 -8.61
C GLN A 90 -8.32 22.82 -7.31
N LYS A 91 -7.75 22.17 -6.30
CA LYS A 91 -7.49 22.74 -4.98
C LYS A 91 -6.02 23.03 -4.76
N LYS A 92 -5.73 24.25 -4.31
CA LYS A 92 -4.39 24.73 -3.96
C LYS A 92 -3.67 23.82 -2.93
N PRO A 93 -4.28 23.39 -1.82
CA PRO A 93 -3.59 22.55 -0.83
C PRO A 93 -3.06 21.23 -1.40
N ALA A 94 -3.76 20.59 -2.34
CA ALA A 94 -3.32 19.36 -2.97
C ALA A 94 -2.02 19.57 -3.75
N VAL A 95 -1.95 20.65 -4.55
CA VAL A 95 -0.74 21.00 -5.31
C VAL A 95 0.42 21.40 -4.38
N GLU A 96 0.13 22.13 -3.31
CA GLU A 96 1.15 22.58 -2.34
C GLU A 96 1.84 21.41 -1.64
N ILE A 97 1.10 20.34 -1.31
CA ILE A 97 1.68 19.13 -0.71
C ILE A 97 2.66 18.46 -1.68
N VAL A 98 2.31 18.34 -2.95
CA VAL A 98 3.20 17.77 -3.98
C VAL A 98 4.41 18.68 -4.19
N TYR A 99 4.18 20.00 -4.33
CA TYR A 99 5.26 20.99 -4.45
C TYR A 99 6.26 20.91 -3.30
N SER A 100 5.77 20.89 -2.05
CA SER A 100 6.63 20.79 -0.88
C SER A 100 7.52 19.53 -0.90
N LYS A 101 6.96 18.38 -1.27
CA LYS A 101 7.73 17.13 -1.36
C LYS A 101 8.76 17.18 -2.50
N VAL A 102 8.38 17.68 -3.65
CA VAL A 102 9.27 17.79 -4.81
C VAL A 102 10.39 18.82 -4.58
N SER A 103 10.06 20.00 -4.06
CA SER A 103 11.04 21.06 -3.79
C SER A 103 12.01 20.70 -2.66
N ASN A 104 11.58 19.92 -1.66
CA ASN A 104 12.48 19.41 -0.64
C ASN A 104 13.56 18.47 -1.21
N LEU A 105 13.29 17.76 -2.29
CA LEU A 105 14.21 16.81 -2.91
C LEU A 105 15.04 17.40 -4.05
N LEU A 106 14.44 18.25 -4.89
CA LEU A 106 15.10 18.84 -6.07
C LEU A 106 15.65 20.25 -5.82
N GLY A 107 15.28 20.89 -4.71
CA GLY A 107 15.44 22.32 -4.50
C GLY A 107 14.25 23.11 -5.06
N GLU A 108 14.05 24.32 -4.58
CA GLU A 108 12.99 25.21 -5.11
C GLU A 108 13.19 25.53 -6.58
N GLU A 109 14.45 25.57 -7.03
CA GLU A 109 14.85 25.76 -8.39
C GLU A 109 14.48 24.60 -9.33
N GLY A 110 14.19 23.40 -8.80
CA GLY A 110 13.86 22.21 -9.58
C GLY A 110 12.44 22.18 -10.13
N CYS A 111 11.57 23.09 -9.69
CA CYS A 111 10.17 23.10 -10.13
C CYS A 111 9.57 24.51 -10.14
N LEU A 112 8.56 24.72 -11.00
CA LEU A 112 7.86 25.99 -11.15
C LEU A 112 6.43 25.86 -10.60
N PHE A 113 6.11 26.62 -9.56
CA PHE A 113 4.77 26.67 -9.00
C PHE A 113 4.01 27.90 -9.51
N LEU A 114 2.98 27.71 -10.30
CA LEU A 114 2.17 28.75 -10.93
C LEU A 114 0.85 28.92 -10.17
N THR A 115 0.65 30.11 -9.60
CA THR A 115 -0.55 30.44 -8.79
C THR A 115 -0.85 31.93 -8.85
N ASP A 116 -2.09 32.29 -8.53
CA ASP A 116 -2.50 33.69 -8.36
C ASP A 116 -2.36 34.17 -6.90
N ASP A 117 -1.95 33.29 -5.98
CA ASP A 117 -1.62 33.68 -4.60
C ASP A 117 -0.45 34.67 -4.58
N GLN A 118 -0.64 35.81 -3.92
CA GLN A 118 0.32 36.92 -3.97
C GLN A 118 1.65 36.55 -3.31
N ASN A 119 1.62 35.88 -2.17
CA ASN A 119 2.85 35.54 -1.43
C ASN A 119 3.69 34.53 -2.21
N ARG A 120 3.04 33.50 -2.77
CA ARG A 120 3.71 32.49 -3.61
C ARG A 120 4.24 33.08 -4.91
N LYS A 121 3.49 33.99 -5.50
CA LYS A 121 3.92 34.70 -6.71
C LYS A 121 5.15 35.55 -6.49
N GLU A 122 5.25 36.23 -5.34
CA GLU A 122 6.46 36.96 -4.96
C GLU A 122 7.63 35.98 -4.72
N ALA A 123 7.41 34.89 -3.98
CA ALA A 123 8.44 33.86 -3.80
C ALA A 123 8.95 33.30 -5.14
N THR A 124 8.06 33.07 -6.11
CA THR A 124 8.48 32.66 -7.46
C THR A 124 9.32 33.74 -8.16
N LYS A 125 8.97 35.01 -8.02
CA LYS A 125 9.78 36.12 -8.59
C LYS A 125 11.16 36.22 -7.94
N ASP A 126 11.23 36.02 -6.63
CA ASP A 126 12.49 36.02 -5.89
C ASP A 126 13.37 34.84 -6.31
N LEU A 127 12.78 33.64 -6.47
CA LEU A 127 13.47 32.46 -7.02
C LEU A 127 14.08 32.75 -8.39
N LEU A 128 13.29 33.32 -9.32
CA LEU A 128 13.76 33.68 -10.66
C LEU A 128 14.88 34.77 -10.61
N GLN A 129 14.77 35.73 -9.70
CA GLN A 129 15.82 36.73 -9.48
C GLN A 129 17.10 36.08 -8.93
N ASN A 130 16.98 35.16 -7.99
CA ASN A 130 18.12 34.46 -7.43
C ASN A 130 18.84 33.64 -8.51
N LEU A 131 18.09 32.96 -9.38
CA LEU A 131 18.66 32.20 -10.51
C LEU A 131 19.40 33.11 -11.49
N LEU A 132 18.85 34.30 -11.82
CA LEU A 132 19.51 35.29 -12.65
C LEU A 132 20.81 35.86 -12.01
N THR A 133 20.86 35.88 -10.67
CA THR A 133 22.06 36.31 -9.94
C THR A 133 23.09 35.19 -9.88
N LEU A 134 22.65 33.94 -9.63
CA LEU A 134 23.50 32.76 -9.61
C LEU A 134 24.14 32.45 -10.95
N ALA A 135 23.45 32.75 -12.07
CA ALA A 135 23.98 32.59 -13.39
C ALA A 135 25.21 33.47 -13.70
N ARG A 136 25.45 34.52 -12.90
CA ARG A 136 26.64 35.39 -12.99
C ARG A 136 27.84 34.88 -12.21
N GLN A 137 27.65 33.85 -11.38
CA GLN A 137 28.68 33.25 -10.54
C GLN A 137 29.20 31.98 -11.21
N GLU A 138 30.51 31.82 -11.29
CA GLU A 138 31.13 30.59 -11.76
C GLU A 138 30.75 29.40 -10.85
N ILE A 139 30.59 28.21 -11.44
CA ILE A 139 30.35 26.99 -10.69
C ILE A 139 31.62 26.70 -9.87
N SER A 140 31.49 26.57 -8.56
CA SER A 140 32.67 26.36 -7.74
C SER A 140 33.25 24.94 -7.92
N ASN A 141 34.57 24.83 -7.95
CA ASN A 141 35.26 23.53 -7.99
C ASN A 141 34.85 22.62 -6.82
N LYS A 142 34.43 23.23 -5.69
CA LYS A 142 33.92 22.52 -4.52
C LYS A 142 32.57 21.83 -4.81
N ASP A 143 31.66 22.50 -5.53
CA ASP A 143 30.36 21.93 -5.87
C ASP A 143 30.51 20.76 -6.86
N LEU A 144 31.40 20.90 -7.84
CA LEU A 144 31.77 19.85 -8.78
C LEU A 144 32.40 18.63 -8.07
N SER A 145 33.35 18.89 -7.15
CA SER A 145 33.96 17.84 -6.37
C SER A 145 32.97 17.14 -5.45
N ASN A 146 32.05 17.87 -4.83
CA ASN A 146 31.00 17.29 -3.99
C ASN A 146 30.01 16.45 -4.82
N TYR A 147 29.64 16.91 -6.02
CA TYR A 147 28.81 16.14 -6.92
C TYR A 147 29.47 14.81 -7.31
N GLN A 148 30.73 14.84 -7.77
CA GLN A 148 31.47 13.64 -8.13
C GLN A 148 31.64 12.64 -6.96
N LYS A 149 31.83 13.15 -5.74
CA LYS A 149 31.91 12.31 -4.54
C LYS A 149 30.57 11.65 -4.22
N LEU A 150 29.48 12.40 -4.34
CA LEU A 150 28.14 11.85 -4.09
C LEU A 150 27.73 10.87 -5.19
N GLU A 151 28.02 11.17 -6.45
CA GLU A 151 27.79 10.29 -7.59
C GLU A 151 28.50 8.94 -7.40
N LYS A 152 29.81 8.97 -7.13
CA LYS A 152 30.58 7.76 -6.82
C LYS A 152 30.01 6.99 -5.64
N LYS A 153 29.64 7.69 -4.56
CA LYS A 153 29.07 7.03 -3.37
C LYS A 153 27.72 6.37 -3.65
N ILE A 154 26.93 6.93 -4.57
CA ILE A 154 25.65 6.33 -4.99
C ILE A 154 25.94 5.10 -5.85
N ASP A 155 26.87 5.19 -6.79
CA ASP A 155 27.25 4.04 -7.62
C ASP A 155 27.77 2.89 -6.74
N ASP A 156 28.66 3.18 -5.78
CA ASP A 156 29.14 2.20 -4.80
C ASP A 156 28.01 1.54 -4.02
N LEU A 157 27.01 2.33 -3.54
CA LEU A 157 25.85 1.83 -2.81
C LEU A 157 24.90 1.00 -3.69
N LEU A 158 24.69 1.40 -4.95
CA LEU A 158 23.86 0.65 -5.88
C LEU A 158 24.54 -0.67 -6.27
N GLU A 159 25.86 -0.67 -6.52
CA GLU A 159 26.63 -1.89 -6.76
C GLU A 159 26.59 -2.82 -5.54
N GLU A 160 26.76 -2.29 -4.34
CA GLU A 160 26.65 -3.09 -3.11
C GLU A 160 25.26 -3.74 -2.99
N ARG A 161 24.20 -3.00 -3.25
CA ARG A 161 22.83 -3.51 -3.25
C ARG A 161 22.61 -4.58 -4.33
N ASP A 162 23.13 -4.36 -5.53
CA ASP A 162 23.01 -5.34 -6.61
C ASP A 162 23.82 -6.61 -6.28
N ARG A 163 25.00 -6.50 -5.66
CA ARG A 163 25.77 -7.65 -5.12
C ARG A 163 25.00 -8.40 -4.02
N TYR A 164 24.29 -7.70 -3.13
CA TYR A 164 23.42 -8.36 -2.14
C TYR A 164 22.27 -9.09 -2.81
N ALA A 165 21.61 -8.47 -3.82
CA ALA A 165 20.55 -9.11 -4.58
C ALA A 165 21.05 -10.35 -5.34
N GLU A 166 22.25 -10.29 -5.95
CA GLU A 166 22.89 -11.44 -6.60
C GLU A 166 23.23 -12.55 -5.60
N ARG A 167 23.72 -12.20 -4.40
CA ARG A 167 23.98 -13.19 -3.34
C ARG A 167 22.69 -13.83 -2.85
N ILE A 168 21.61 -13.08 -2.67
CA ILE A 168 20.29 -13.58 -2.34
C ILE A 168 19.81 -14.54 -3.44
N ASN A 169 19.91 -14.17 -4.70
CA ASN A 169 19.55 -15.03 -5.83
C ASN A 169 20.44 -16.28 -5.94
N TYR A 170 21.72 -16.17 -5.64
CA TYR A 170 22.62 -17.30 -5.59
C TYR A 170 22.23 -18.28 -4.47
N TYR A 171 21.98 -17.77 -3.25
CA TYR A 171 21.51 -18.59 -2.14
C TYR A 171 20.16 -19.24 -2.42
N ASN A 172 19.22 -18.51 -3.03
CA ASN A 172 17.94 -19.07 -3.44
C ASN A 172 18.12 -20.19 -4.46
N LYS A 173 19.04 -20.03 -5.41
CA LYS A 173 19.32 -21.04 -6.45
C LYS A 173 19.99 -22.28 -5.88
N GLU A 174 20.93 -22.12 -4.94
CA GLU A 174 21.58 -23.23 -4.24
C GLU A 174 20.61 -23.96 -3.30
N ILE A 175 19.77 -23.19 -2.57
CA ILE A 175 18.67 -23.68 -1.79
C ILE A 175 17.71 -24.47 -2.68
N ASN A 176 17.28 -23.93 -3.81
CA ASN A 176 16.37 -24.59 -4.74
C ASN A 176 16.96 -25.90 -5.30
N ALA A 177 18.24 -25.92 -5.65
CA ALA A 177 18.94 -27.13 -6.11
C ALA A 177 18.98 -28.23 -5.02
N PHE A 178 19.20 -27.81 -3.77
CA PHE A 178 19.17 -28.70 -2.62
C PHE A 178 17.78 -29.29 -2.36
N PHE A 179 16.76 -28.57 -2.62
CA PHE A 179 15.40 -28.90 -2.22
C PHE A 179 14.54 -29.55 -3.32
N ASN A 180 14.87 -29.40 -4.58
CA ASN A 180 14.30 -30.24 -5.65
C ASN A 180 14.51 -31.76 -5.40
N LEU A 181 15.53 -32.11 -4.62
CA LEU A 181 15.73 -33.45 -4.08
C LEU A 181 14.65 -33.86 -3.05
N ASN A 182 13.97 -32.92 -2.39
CA ASN A 182 13.03 -33.19 -1.29
C ASN A 182 11.57 -33.38 -1.73
N GLU A 183 11.15 -32.79 -2.84
CA GLU A 183 9.76 -32.92 -3.33
C GLU A 183 9.37 -34.38 -3.59
N GLU A 184 10.30 -35.14 -4.14
CA GLU A 184 10.10 -36.60 -4.34
C GLU A 184 10.00 -37.35 -3.01
N THR A 185 10.76 -36.93 -1.97
CA THR A 185 10.75 -37.56 -0.64
C THR A 185 9.43 -37.24 0.11
N GLN A 186 8.93 -36.02 0.00
CA GLN A 186 7.69 -35.59 0.65
C GLN A 186 6.45 -36.23 0.00
N ARG A 187 6.38 -36.20 -1.33
CA ARG A 187 5.29 -36.91 -2.06
C ARG A 187 5.25 -38.39 -1.71
N TYR A 188 6.41 -38.91 -1.37
CA TYR A 188 6.51 -40.31 -0.95
C TYR A 188 6.02 -40.51 0.48
N GLN A 189 6.31 -39.62 1.42
CA GLN A 189 5.80 -39.65 2.79
C GLN A 189 4.27 -39.46 2.83
N ASP A 190 3.72 -38.55 2.03
CA ASP A 190 2.27 -38.31 1.93
C ASP A 190 1.56 -39.56 1.37
N ASN A 191 2.17 -40.25 0.38
CA ASN A 191 1.69 -41.51 -0.13
C ASN A 191 1.84 -42.67 0.87
N LEU A 192 2.77 -42.57 1.83
CA LEU A 192 2.96 -43.55 2.89
C LEU A 192 1.86 -43.55 3.94
N LYS A 193 1.16 -42.42 4.17
CA LYS A 193 -0.01 -42.35 5.05
C LYS A 193 -1.19 -43.21 4.56
N GLU A 194 -1.25 -43.49 3.27
CA GLU A 194 -2.27 -44.38 2.64
C GLU A 194 -1.86 -45.87 2.62
N VAL A 195 -0.74 -46.21 3.29
CA VAL A 195 -0.13 -47.53 3.18
C VAL A 195 -0.75 -48.52 4.16
N ASN A 196 -1.17 -49.72 3.65
CA ASN A 196 -1.62 -50.88 4.44
C ASN A 196 -0.53 -51.28 5.45
N GLU A 197 -0.92 -51.85 6.61
CA GLU A 197 -0.03 -52.30 7.67
C GLU A 197 1.18 -53.15 7.19
N ILE A 198 1.01 -53.90 6.09
CA ILE A 198 2.06 -54.71 5.47
C ILE A 198 3.19 -53.86 4.88
N LYS A 199 2.87 -52.69 4.29
CA LYS A 199 3.85 -51.75 3.74
C LYS A 199 4.63 -51.07 4.86
N GLU A 200 3.97 -50.72 5.97
CA GLU A 200 4.64 -50.17 7.15
C GLU A 200 5.63 -51.18 7.78
N GLU A 201 5.26 -52.48 7.83
CA GLU A 201 6.16 -53.53 8.32
C GLU A 201 7.39 -53.69 7.45
N VAL A 202 7.24 -53.64 6.13
CA VAL A 202 8.38 -53.66 5.19
C VAL A 202 9.28 -52.46 5.37
N LEU A 203 8.71 -51.26 5.54
CA LEU A 203 9.44 -50.04 5.77
C LEU A 203 10.24 -50.08 7.08
N LYS A 204 9.62 -50.53 8.19
CA LYS A 204 10.31 -50.71 9.46
C LYS A 204 11.49 -51.68 9.36
N LYS A 205 11.42 -52.68 8.48
CA LYS A 205 12.52 -53.61 8.25
C LYS A 205 13.62 -53.04 7.37
N ILE A 206 13.25 -52.20 6.36
CA ILE A 206 14.22 -51.53 5.51
C ILE A 206 15.01 -50.43 6.25
N THR A 207 14.36 -49.67 7.15
CA THR A 207 15.02 -48.66 7.96
C THR A 207 16.06 -49.21 8.95
N LYS A 208 15.97 -50.48 9.29
CA LYS A 208 16.97 -51.15 10.14
C LYS A 208 18.24 -51.62 9.41
N ILE A 209 18.34 -51.38 8.11
CA ILE A 209 19.55 -51.75 7.35
C ILE A 209 20.54 -50.58 7.43
N ASP A 210 21.43 -50.64 8.44
CA ASP A 210 22.40 -49.55 8.71
C ASP A 210 23.62 -49.56 7.76
N ASN A 211 23.81 -50.58 6.94
CA ASN A 211 24.94 -50.70 6.06
C ASN A 211 24.59 -50.33 4.62
N GLU A 212 25.22 -49.27 4.11
CA GLU A 212 25.00 -48.72 2.75
C GLU A 212 25.31 -49.75 1.67
N GLU A 213 26.41 -50.50 1.79
CA GLU A 213 26.78 -51.59 0.83
C GLU A 213 25.76 -52.73 0.81
N ALA A 214 25.19 -53.10 1.95
CA ALA A 214 24.14 -54.11 2.03
C ALA A 214 22.82 -53.65 1.36
N ARG A 215 22.51 -52.34 1.53
CA ARG A 215 21.35 -51.71 0.91
C ARG A 215 21.48 -51.63 -0.60
N ASP A 216 22.67 -51.26 -1.11
CA ASP A 216 22.94 -51.16 -2.55
C ASP A 216 22.92 -52.53 -3.23
N ARG A 217 23.44 -53.55 -2.58
CA ARG A 217 23.35 -54.93 -3.05
C ARG A 217 21.91 -55.41 -3.14
N LEU A 218 21.12 -55.11 -2.12
CA LEU A 218 19.68 -55.47 -2.09
C LEU A 218 18.89 -54.74 -3.18
N LEU A 219 19.21 -53.46 -3.41
CA LEU A 219 18.63 -52.66 -4.48
C LEU A 219 18.90 -53.27 -5.86
N LYS A 220 20.14 -53.67 -6.10
CA LYS A 220 20.50 -54.34 -7.36
C LYS A 220 19.73 -55.63 -7.56
N TYR A 221 19.55 -56.45 -6.53
CA TYR A 221 18.77 -57.65 -6.61
C TYR A 221 17.28 -57.37 -6.94
N VAL A 222 16.71 -56.36 -6.32
CA VAL A 222 15.32 -55.96 -6.54
C VAL A 222 15.11 -55.39 -7.95
N GLU A 223 16.04 -54.57 -8.43
CA GLU A 223 16.00 -54.08 -9.83
C GLU A 223 16.13 -55.21 -10.87
N GLU A 224 16.94 -56.21 -10.58
CA GLU A 224 17.10 -57.37 -11.43
C GLU A 224 15.82 -58.22 -11.42
N CYS A 225 15.17 -58.42 -10.28
CA CYS A 225 13.82 -59.03 -10.18
C CYS A 225 12.82 -58.32 -11.04
N ARG A 226 12.78 -56.98 -10.98
CA ARG A 226 11.86 -56.19 -11.78
C ARG A 226 12.11 -56.29 -13.29
N LYS A 227 13.35 -56.29 -13.71
CA LYS A 227 13.72 -56.45 -15.12
C LYS A 227 13.27 -57.83 -15.66
N ILE A 228 13.47 -58.88 -14.86
CA ILE A 228 13.03 -60.23 -15.26
C ILE A 228 11.51 -60.32 -15.32
N ARG A 229 10.81 -59.74 -14.35
CA ARG A 229 9.35 -59.72 -14.34
C ARG A 229 8.76 -58.90 -15.53
N ARG A 230 9.28 -57.70 -15.81
CA ARG A 230 8.85 -56.92 -16.96
C ARG A 230 9.02 -57.68 -18.27
N LYS A 231 10.17 -58.35 -18.45
CA LYS A 231 10.43 -59.19 -19.62
C LYS A 231 9.46 -60.34 -19.72
N SER A 232 9.02 -60.93 -18.60
CA SER A 232 8.00 -61.96 -18.53
C SER A 232 6.64 -61.44 -19.00
N PHE A 233 6.27 -60.22 -18.65
CA PHE A 233 5.00 -59.58 -19.10
C PHE A 233 5.04 -59.20 -20.57
N GLU A 234 6.15 -58.65 -21.08
CA GLU A 234 6.32 -58.24 -22.47
C GLU A 234 6.35 -59.43 -23.45
N THR A 235 6.70 -60.58 -22.97
CA THR A 235 6.88 -61.84 -23.79
C THR A 235 5.74 -62.86 -23.58
N GLU A 236 4.57 -62.45 -23.10
CA GLU A 236 3.39 -63.28 -22.82
C GLU A 236 3.73 -64.60 -22.05
N GLY A 237 4.61 -64.50 -21.08
CA GLY A 237 4.96 -65.62 -20.23
C GLY A 237 6.07 -66.53 -20.74
N LYS A 238 6.71 -66.26 -21.86
CA LYS A 238 7.87 -67.05 -22.38
C LYS A 238 9.16 -66.62 -21.68
N VAL A 239 9.32 -66.98 -20.42
CA VAL A 239 10.57 -66.80 -19.67
C VAL A 239 11.34 -68.10 -19.65
N SER A 240 12.65 -68.09 -19.86
CA SER A 240 13.51 -69.28 -19.80
C SER A 240 13.54 -69.85 -18.38
N ALA A 241 13.67 -71.15 -18.25
CA ALA A 241 13.81 -71.84 -16.93
C ALA A 241 14.93 -71.26 -16.09
N ALA A 242 16.05 -70.77 -16.72
CA ALA A 242 17.14 -70.11 -16.07
C ALA A 242 16.74 -68.75 -15.47
N GLN A 243 15.89 -68.00 -16.14
CA GLN A 243 15.40 -66.72 -15.65
C GLN A 243 14.41 -66.88 -14.47
N VAL A 244 13.58 -67.96 -14.53
CA VAL A 244 12.67 -68.30 -13.39
C VAL A 244 13.44 -68.75 -12.17
N LEU A 245 14.48 -69.58 -12.32
CA LEU A 245 15.36 -69.94 -11.21
C LEU A 245 16.12 -68.73 -10.63
N ARG A 246 16.57 -67.82 -11.47
CA ARG A 246 17.24 -66.59 -11.04
C ARG A 246 16.30 -65.68 -10.31
N LEU A 247 15.06 -65.53 -10.80
CA LEU A 247 14.03 -64.75 -10.16
C LEU A 247 13.72 -65.30 -8.78
N ASN A 248 13.49 -66.57 -8.67
CA ASN A 248 13.23 -67.30 -7.39
C ASN A 248 14.39 -67.15 -6.39
N PHE A 249 15.63 -67.23 -6.83
CA PHE A 249 16.81 -66.99 -6.02
C PHE A 249 16.87 -65.55 -5.53
N LEU A 250 16.69 -64.58 -6.39
CA LEU A 250 16.71 -63.14 -6.05
C LEU A 250 15.58 -62.79 -5.09
N VAL A 251 14.36 -63.27 -5.38
CA VAL A 251 13.20 -63.10 -4.48
C VAL A 251 13.44 -63.68 -3.12
N THR A 252 13.94 -64.96 -3.05
CA THR A 252 14.26 -65.63 -1.80
C THR A 252 15.34 -64.82 -1.00
N THR A 253 16.32 -64.26 -1.69
CA THR A 253 17.37 -63.46 -1.09
C THR A 253 16.80 -62.16 -0.49
N VAL A 254 15.93 -61.47 -1.24
CA VAL A 254 15.24 -60.24 -0.80
C VAL A 254 14.36 -60.53 0.42
N LEU A 255 13.53 -61.57 0.38
CA LEU A 255 12.65 -61.97 1.46
C LEU A 255 13.42 -62.31 2.73
N LYS A 256 14.53 -63.06 2.59
CA LYS A 256 15.39 -63.44 3.71
C LYS A 256 16.06 -62.21 4.35
N ASN A 257 16.57 -61.28 3.54
CA ASN A 257 17.22 -60.05 4.06
C ASN A 257 16.22 -59.07 4.69
N LEU A 258 14.96 -59.04 4.21
CA LEU A 258 13.90 -58.24 4.79
C LEU A 258 13.11 -58.96 5.87
N ASN A 259 13.40 -60.25 6.15
CA ASN A 259 12.66 -61.09 7.06
C ASN A 259 11.13 -61.04 6.81
N ILE A 260 10.71 -61.16 5.57
CA ILE A 260 9.32 -61.15 5.12
C ILE A 260 8.86 -62.57 4.82
N ASP A 261 7.62 -62.94 5.27
CA ASP A 261 7.04 -64.24 5.00
C ASP A 261 6.77 -64.46 3.53
N LYS A 262 6.96 -65.66 3.09
CA LYS A 262 6.83 -66.07 1.69
C LYS A 262 5.37 -66.03 1.20
N GLU A 263 4.39 -66.22 2.07
CA GLU A 263 2.96 -66.06 1.72
C GLU A 263 2.57 -64.57 1.51
N ILE A 264 3.08 -63.66 2.32
CA ILE A 264 2.89 -62.22 2.17
C ILE A 264 3.45 -61.72 0.83
N TYR A 265 4.62 -62.22 0.45
CA TYR A 265 5.21 -61.88 -0.86
C TYR A 265 4.37 -62.44 -2.05
N LYS A 266 3.79 -63.63 -1.89
CA LYS A 266 2.94 -64.23 -2.94
C LYS A 266 1.75 -63.35 -3.28
N ASN A 267 1.16 -62.72 -2.28
CA ASN A 267 -0.04 -61.88 -2.43
C ASN A 267 0.28 -60.42 -2.80
N TYR A 268 1.40 -59.86 -2.31
CA TYR A 268 1.74 -58.47 -2.40
C TYR A 268 3.16 -58.20 -2.97
N GLY A 269 3.76 -59.13 -3.64
CA GLY A 269 5.18 -59.12 -4.01
C GLY A 269 5.62 -57.94 -4.87
N GLU A 270 4.74 -57.47 -5.78
CA GLU A 270 5.05 -56.31 -6.61
C GLU A 270 5.08 -55.01 -5.80
N GLU A 271 4.11 -54.81 -4.93
CA GLU A 271 3.99 -53.66 -4.09
C GLU A 271 5.12 -53.57 -3.08
N ILE A 272 5.56 -54.73 -2.55
CA ILE A 272 6.72 -54.82 -1.66
C ILE A 272 7.99 -54.45 -2.40
N LEU A 273 8.21 -54.93 -3.59
CA LEU A 273 9.39 -54.62 -4.38
C LEU A 273 9.41 -53.15 -4.81
N GLU A 274 8.27 -52.60 -5.24
CA GLU A 274 8.19 -51.19 -5.59
C GLU A 274 8.42 -50.27 -4.38
N THR A 275 7.84 -50.60 -3.23
CA THR A 275 8.05 -49.91 -1.99
C THR A 275 9.52 -49.92 -1.59
N PHE A 276 10.20 -51.07 -1.69
CA PHE A 276 11.62 -51.21 -1.38
C PHE A 276 12.50 -50.36 -2.33
N ILE A 277 12.27 -50.41 -3.63
CA ILE A 277 13.05 -49.66 -4.64
C ILE A 277 12.92 -48.17 -4.38
N ARG A 278 11.67 -47.72 -4.20
CA ARG A 278 11.36 -46.31 -3.98
C ARG A 278 12.03 -45.80 -2.70
N TYR A 279 11.87 -46.54 -1.60
CA TYR A 279 12.40 -46.14 -0.31
C TYR A 279 13.95 -46.20 -0.24
N SER A 280 14.57 -47.19 -0.80
CA SER A 280 16.04 -47.32 -0.83
C SER A 280 16.67 -46.22 -1.68
N ARG A 281 16.03 -45.78 -2.75
CA ARG A 281 16.46 -44.60 -3.55
C ARG A 281 16.33 -43.32 -2.75
N GLU A 282 15.25 -43.17 -1.97
CA GLU A 282 15.04 -42.01 -1.15
C GLU A 282 16.02 -41.91 0.02
N ILE A 283 16.34 -43.04 0.66
CA ILE A 283 17.40 -43.05 1.70
C ILE A 283 18.75 -42.71 1.11
N SER A 284 19.10 -43.22 -0.08
CA SER A 284 20.37 -42.85 -0.76
C SER A 284 20.42 -41.37 -1.11
N LYS A 285 19.28 -40.77 -1.52
CA LYS A 285 19.16 -39.32 -1.70
C LYS A 285 19.27 -38.56 -0.36
N GLY A 286 18.66 -39.05 0.72
CA GLY A 286 18.75 -38.51 2.06
C GLY A 286 20.19 -38.49 2.63
N ILE A 287 20.98 -39.52 2.36
CA ILE A 287 22.42 -39.57 2.74
C ILE A 287 23.19 -38.53 1.95
N ASN A 288 22.93 -38.38 0.65
CA ASN A 288 23.51 -37.31 -0.15
C ASN A 288 23.07 -35.93 0.34
N LYS A 289 21.84 -35.80 0.82
CA LYS A 289 21.33 -34.61 1.46
C LYS A 289 22.08 -34.26 2.75
N GLN A 290 22.27 -35.22 3.66
CA GLN A 290 23.06 -34.99 4.88
C GLN A 290 24.49 -34.55 4.61
N ASN A 291 25.10 -35.07 3.56
CA ASN A 291 26.42 -34.69 3.12
C ASN A 291 26.46 -33.27 2.50
N LEU A 292 25.40 -32.87 1.81
CA LEU A 292 25.18 -31.51 1.30
C LEU A 292 24.89 -30.53 2.45
N VAL A 293 24.08 -30.91 3.43
CA VAL A 293 23.81 -30.11 4.64
C VAL A 293 25.07 -29.87 5.45
N LYS A 294 25.93 -30.86 5.57
CA LYS A 294 27.28 -30.68 6.20
C LYS A 294 28.19 -29.74 5.43
N LYS A 295 28.00 -29.65 4.11
CA LYS A 295 28.81 -28.81 3.22
C LYS A 295 28.28 -27.37 3.13
N PHE A 296 26.97 -27.21 3.30
CA PHE A 296 26.27 -25.93 3.30
C PHE A 296 25.24 -25.94 4.43
N PRO A 297 25.59 -25.52 5.64
CA PRO A 297 24.63 -25.46 6.74
C PRO A 297 23.51 -24.46 6.39
N VAL A 298 22.32 -24.98 6.17
CA VAL A 298 21.10 -24.19 5.82
C VAL A 298 20.88 -23.06 6.81
N ASP A 299 21.15 -23.29 8.09
CA ASP A 299 21.06 -22.30 9.14
C ASP A 299 22.02 -21.11 8.96
N THR A 300 23.24 -21.35 8.48
CA THR A 300 24.21 -20.29 8.19
C THR A 300 23.79 -19.49 6.96
N ILE A 301 23.17 -20.12 5.99
CA ILE A 301 22.64 -19.48 4.79
C ILE A 301 21.43 -18.63 5.16
N ARG A 302 20.53 -19.13 6.01
CA ARG A 302 19.33 -18.44 6.47
C ARG A 302 19.65 -17.26 7.38
N THR A 303 20.53 -17.42 8.39
CA THR A 303 20.97 -16.30 9.22
C THR A 303 21.65 -15.23 8.36
N SER A 304 22.45 -15.63 7.38
CA SER A 304 23.03 -14.69 6.43
C SER A 304 21.99 -14.01 5.55
N PHE A 305 20.89 -14.70 5.18
CA PHE A 305 19.79 -14.12 4.41
C PHE A 305 18.96 -13.15 5.26
N ASP A 306 18.61 -13.52 6.49
CA ASP A 306 17.90 -12.65 7.43
C ASP A 306 18.76 -11.46 7.86
N ASP A 307 20.03 -11.65 8.10
CA ASP A 307 20.99 -10.59 8.37
C ASP A 307 21.16 -9.65 7.17
N LEU A 308 21.27 -10.17 5.96
CA LEU A 308 21.33 -9.39 4.72
C LEU A 308 20.03 -8.61 4.50
N THR A 309 18.88 -9.22 4.75
CA THR A 309 17.58 -8.58 4.61
C THR A 309 17.36 -7.52 5.70
N ASN A 310 17.82 -7.77 6.93
CA ASN A 310 17.75 -6.81 8.04
C ASN A 310 18.78 -5.67 7.87
N GLN A 311 19.93 -5.91 7.25
CA GLN A 311 20.94 -4.89 6.94
C GLN A 311 20.53 -4.01 5.75
N LEU A 312 19.74 -4.52 4.83
CA LEU A 312 19.21 -3.73 3.69
C LEU A 312 18.24 -2.60 4.15
N TYR A 313 17.54 -2.75 5.28
CA TYR A 313 16.53 -1.79 5.74
C TYR A 313 17.09 -0.60 6.53
N PRO A 314 18.04 -0.72 7.46
CA PRO A 314 18.64 0.44 8.13
C PRO A 314 19.56 1.26 7.21
N SER A 315 20.17 0.64 6.20
CA SER A 315 21.00 1.36 5.20
C SER A 315 20.14 2.25 4.28
N ARG A 316 18.84 1.99 4.18
CA ARG A 316 17.92 2.74 3.32
C ARG A 316 17.71 4.19 3.76
N ASP A 317 17.69 4.49 5.04
CA ASP A 317 17.56 5.87 5.54
C ASP A 317 18.80 6.69 5.22
N LEU A 318 19.99 6.09 5.33
CA LEU A 318 21.24 6.71 4.93
C LEU A 318 21.30 6.88 3.40
N GLU A 319 20.92 5.86 2.66
CA GLU A 319 20.81 5.88 1.19
C GLU A 319 19.84 6.99 0.74
N ASN A 320 18.64 7.08 1.32
CA ASN A 320 17.66 8.11 1.02
C ASN A 320 18.20 9.52 1.31
N CYS A 321 18.96 9.69 2.38
CA CYS A 321 19.60 10.97 2.71
C CYS A 321 20.65 11.37 1.65
N ILE A 322 21.45 10.42 1.19
CA ILE A 322 22.47 10.64 0.16
C ILE A 322 21.83 10.93 -1.18
N LEU A 323 20.82 10.15 -1.58
CA LEU A 323 20.06 10.34 -2.82
C LEU A 323 19.38 11.71 -2.85
N SER A 324 18.79 12.16 -1.73
CA SER A 324 18.16 13.48 -1.62
C SER A 324 19.17 14.62 -1.83
N LYS A 325 20.36 14.52 -1.21
CA LYS A 325 21.43 15.51 -1.40
C LYS A 325 21.95 15.53 -2.83
N PHE A 326 22.13 14.37 -3.43
CA PHE A 326 22.57 14.23 -4.81
C PHE A 326 21.56 14.83 -5.80
N LEU A 327 20.26 14.50 -5.65
CA LEU A 327 19.21 15.03 -6.51
C LEU A 327 19.18 16.55 -6.48
N LYS A 328 19.26 17.14 -5.30
CA LYS A 328 19.27 18.60 -5.13
C LYS A 328 20.48 19.24 -5.80
N LEU A 329 21.67 18.70 -5.57
CA LEU A 329 22.91 19.22 -6.16
C LEU A 329 22.94 19.04 -7.68
N SER A 330 22.53 17.87 -8.18
CA SER A 330 22.43 17.56 -9.60
C SER A 330 21.47 18.52 -10.33
N THR A 331 20.30 18.79 -9.74
CA THR A 331 19.32 19.74 -10.29
C THR A 331 19.91 21.15 -10.39
N ASN A 332 20.53 21.63 -9.31
CA ASN A 332 21.14 22.96 -9.28
C ASN A 332 22.25 23.10 -10.34
N LEU A 333 23.16 22.12 -10.43
CA LEU A 333 24.23 22.14 -11.43
C LEU A 333 23.69 22.10 -12.87
N SER A 334 22.65 21.31 -13.12
CA SER A 334 22.03 21.23 -14.45
C SER A 334 21.42 22.54 -14.86
N ILE A 335 20.69 23.23 -13.97
CA ILE A 335 20.10 24.54 -14.20
C ILE A 335 21.20 25.58 -14.47
N ARG A 336 22.25 25.61 -13.64
CA ARG A 336 23.36 26.55 -13.78
C ARG A 336 24.07 26.39 -15.15
N LYS A 337 24.28 25.15 -15.58
CA LYS A 337 24.86 24.83 -16.91
C LYS A 337 23.98 25.36 -18.04
N LEU A 338 22.67 25.24 -17.96
CA LEU A 338 21.75 25.78 -18.96
C LEU A 338 21.80 27.31 -18.97
N LEU A 339 21.95 27.94 -17.81
CA LEU A 339 22.01 29.39 -17.66
C LEU A 339 23.32 30.04 -18.17
N GLU A 340 24.34 29.27 -18.54
CA GLU A 340 25.52 29.74 -19.25
C GLU A 340 25.16 30.30 -20.63
N ASP A 341 24.10 29.75 -21.26
CA ASP A 341 23.57 30.28 -22.53
C ASP A 341 22.64 31.51 -22.28
N LYS A 342 23.01 32.65 -22.82
CA LYS A 342 22.26 33.91 -22.74
C LYS A 342 20.79 33.78 -23.17
N SER A 343 20.45 32.84 -24.03
CA SER A 343 19.08 32.62 -24.48
C SER A 343 18.15 32.15 -23.37
N TYR A 344 18.66 31.31 -22.45
CA TYR A 344 17.93 30.89 -21.26
C TYR A 344 17.76 32.02 -20.24
N LEU A 345 18.81 32.88 -20.09
CA LEU A 345 18.72 34.07 -19.25
C LEU A 345 17.65 35.06 -19.72
N ASN A 346 17.58 35.27 -21.03
CA ASN A 346 16.55 36.12 -21.62
C ASN A 346 15.15 35.53 -21.36
N THR A 347 14.97 34.26 -21.59
CA THR A 347 13.70 33.55 -21.32
C THR A 347 13.28 33.69 -19.87
N LEU A 348 14.21 33.50 -18.93
CA LEU A 348 13.97 33.63 -17.49
C LEU A 348 13.56 35.06 -17.11
N SER A 349 14.26 36.06 -17.65
CA SER A 349 13.97 37.49 -17.47
C SER A 349 12.60 37.87 -18.01
N ASP A 350 12.26 37.42 -19.21
CA ASP A 350 10.96 37.68 -19.83
C ASP A 350 9.82 37.02 -19.06
N PHE A 351 10.01 35.78 -18.59
CA PHE A 351 9.03 35.12 -17.77
C PHE A 351 8.85 35.82 -16.42
N ARG A 352 9.93 36.26 -15.77
CA ARG A 352 9.85 37.05 -14.55
C ARG A 352 9.06 38.35 -14.76
N ARG A 353 9.31 39.08 -15.85
CA ARG A 353 8.54 40.26 -16.21
C ARG A 353 7.07 39.95 -16.43
N ARG A 354 6.76 38.81 -17.06
CA ARG A 354 5.40 38.34 -17.30
C ARG A 354 4.61 38.18 -15.97
N LEU A 355 5.23 37.78 -14.90
CA LEU A 355 4.58 37.62 -13.60
C LEU A 355 4.06 38.92 -12.99
N HIS A 356 4.54 40.09 -13.44
CA HIS A 356 4.04 41.40 -12.99
C HIS A 356 2.70 41.80 -13.62
N TRP A 357 2.36 41.23 -14.79
CA TRP A 357 1.20 41.69 -15.55
C TRP A 357 -0.03 40.83 -15.36
N ARG A 358 -1.19 41.52 -15.16
CA ARG A 358 -2.50 40.87 -14.99
C ARG A 358 -3.45 41.13 -16.17
N THR A 359 -3.25 42.21 -16.94
CA THR A 359 -4.15 42.55 -18.03
C THR A 359 -4.02 41.60 -19.20
N PRO A 360 -5.15 41.02 -19.74
CA PRO A 360 -5.10 40.00 -20.77
C PRO A 360 -4.29 40.38 -22.02
N LYS A 361 -4.32 41.64 -22.40
CA LYS A 361 -3.56 42.19 -23.55
C LYS A 361 -2.04 42.04 -23.32
N LYS A 362 -1.53 42.51 -22.16
CA LYS A 362 -0.10 42.41 -21.81
C LYS A 362 0.32 40.96 -21.58
N VAL A 363 -0.51 40.15 -20.93
CA VAL A 363 -0.29 38.72 -20.78
C VAL A 363 -0.05 38.05 -22.13
N LYS A 364 -0.91 38.30 -23.11
CA LYS A 364 -0.81 37.73 -24.45
C LYS A 364 0.46 38.20 -25.18
N GLU A 365 0.84 39.49 -25.01
CA GLU A 365 2.05 40.05 -25.58
C GLU A 365 3.31 39.37 -25.02
N PHE A 366 3.43 39.25 -23.70
CA PHE A 366 4.58 38.63 -23.06
C PHE A 366 4.65 37.12 -23.31
N ASN A 367 3.53 36.39 -23.32
CA ASN A 367 3.54 35.00 -23.66
C ASN A 367 4.08 34.70 -25.07
N LYS A 368 3.97 35.67 -26.01
CA LYS A 368 4.59 35.53 -27.34
C LYS A 368 6.12 35.69 -27.35
N LYS A 369 6.69 36.38 -26.34
CA LYS A 369 8.13 36.60 -26.22
C LYS A 369 8.86 35.48 -25.50
N ILE A 370 8.14 34.68 -24.68
CA ILE A 370 8.71 33.61 -23.88
C ILE A 370 8.94 32.38 -24.74
N ASP A 371 10.17 31.89 -24.77
CA ASP A 371 10.48 30.55 -25.26
C ASP A 371 10.11 29.49 -24.22
N PHE A 372 8.88 28.97 -24.27
CA PHE A 372 8.40 27.99 -23.34
C PHE A 372 9.15 26.64 -23.38
N LYS A 373 9.79 26.32 -24.52
CA LYS A 373 10.63 25.12 -24.60
C LYS A 373 11.82 25.27 -23.65
N LYS A 374 12.53 26.40 -23.74
CA LYS A 374 13.67 26.70 -22.85
C LYS A 374 13.23 26.87 -21.39
N LEU A 375 12.07 27.48 -21.17
CA LEU A 375 11.54 27.62 -19.81
C LEU A 375 11.31 26.24 -19.17
N PHE A 376 10.80 25.25 -19.91
CA PHE A 376 10.57 23.91 -19.42
C PHE A 376 11.81 23.01 -19.47
N ASP A 377 12.87 23.40 -20.17
CA ASP A 377 14.18 22.78 -20.00
C ASP A 377 14.82 23.22 -18.67
N LEU A 378 14.58 24.46 -18.21
CA LEU A 378 14.99 24.94 -16.88
C LEU A 378 14.11 24.36 -15.76
N PHE A 379 12.79 24.32 -16.00
CA PHE A 379 11.80 23.82 -15.05
C PHE A 379 11.01 22.67 -15.66
N PRO A 380 11.55 21.46 -15.66
CA PRO A 380 10.86 20.31 -16.25
C PRO A 380 9.59 19.93 -15.50
N ILE A 381 9.42 20.43 -14.27
CA ILE A 381 8.27 20.20 -13.43
C ILE A 381 7.53 21.52 -13.23
N VAL A 382 6.27 21.54 -13.66
CA VAL A 382 5.35 22.67 -13.46
C VAL A 382 4.18 22.20 -12.62
N LEU A 383 3.82 22.99 -11.60
CA LEU A 383 2.69 22.68 -10.73
C LEU A 383 1.76 23.89 -10.65
N GLY A 384 0.47 23.65 -10.49
CA GLY A 384 -0.46 24.76 -10.28
C GLY A 384 -1.94 24.33 -10.21
N GLU A 385 -2.74 25.29 -9.80
CA GLU A 385 -4.20 25.13 -9.82
C GLU A 385 -4.72 25.25 -11.25
N MET A 386 -5.65 24.39 -11.66
CA MET A 386 -6.14 24.34 -13.05
C MET A 386 -6.59 25.70 -13.57
N ARG A 387 -7.37 26.44 -12.77
CA ARG A 387 -7.89 27.76 -13.16
C ARG A 387 -6.78 28.80 -13.34
N THR A 388 -5.72 28.69 -12.56
CA THR A 388 -4.62 29.66 -12.57
C THR A 388 -3.57 29.35 -13.64
N LEU A 389 -3.48 28.11 -14.12
CA LEU A 389 -2.51 27.69 -15.13
C LEU A 389 -2.75 28.29 -16.52
N HIS A 390 -4.02 28.49 -16.91
CA HIS A 390 -4.37 28.93 -18.26
C HIS A 390 -3.73 30.23 -18.71
N PRO A 391 -3.68 31.29 -17.87
CA PRO A 391 -3.01 32.54 -18.26
C PRO A 391 -1.50 32.43 -18.41
N TYR A 392 -0.86 31.49 -17.72
CA TYR A 392 0.59 31.33 -17.66
C TYR A 392 1.16 30.43 -18.76
N LEU A 393 0.36 29.48 -19.25
CA LEU A 393 0.79 28.46 -20.19
C LEU A 393 0.22 28.74 -21.60
N PRO A 394 1.00 28.57 -22.67
CA PRO A 394 0.49 28.70 -24.03
C PRO A 394 -0.54 27.61 -24.32
N PHE A 395 -1.53 27.93 -25.15
CA PHE A 395 -2.49 26.93 -25.64
C PHE A 395 -1.86 26.23 -26.85
N LYS A 396 -1.09 25.19 -26.57
CA LYS A 396 -0.34 24.39 -27.55
C LYS A 396 -0.49 22.92 -27.25
N GLU A 397 -0.72 22.15 -28.31
CA GLU A 397 -0.80 20.69 -28.21
C GLU A 397 0.48 20.07 -27.66
N GLU A 398 0.35 19.07 -26.85
CA GLU A 398 1.44 18.19 -26.35
C GLU A 398 2.64 18.96 -25.81
N LEU A 399 2.35 20.01 -25.06
CA LEU A 399 3.37 20.88 -24.46
C LEU A 399 4.15 20.17 -23.36
N PHE A 400 3.50 19.18 -22.69
CA PHE A 400 4.06 18.34 -21.65
C PHE A 400 4.04 16.87 -22.06
N ASP A 401 5.09 16.16 -21.69
CA ASP A 401 5.17 14.71 -21.93
C ASP A 401 4.23 13.93 -21.01
N LEU A 402 4.02 14.44 -19.77
CA LEU A 402 3.11 13.89 -18.81
C LEU A 402 2.31 14.99 -18.09
N VAL A 403 1.01 14.84 -18.02
CA VAL A 403 0.12 15.67 -17.19
C VAL A 403 -0.51 14.80 -16.12
N ILE A 404 -0.39 15.21 -14.86
CA ILE A 404 -0.99 14.52 -13.71
C ILE A 404 -2.11 15.41 -13.17
N VAL A 405 -3.32 14.83 -13.10
CA VAL A 405 -4.51 15.49 -12.57
C VAL A 405 -4.82 14.88 -11.21
N ASP A 406 -4.63 15.63 -10.14
CA ASP A 406 -4.94 15.20 -8.77
C ASP A 406 -6.34 15.65 -8.33
N GLU A 407 -6.94 14.92 -7.41
CA GLU A 407 -8.33 15.09 -6.92
C GLU A 407 -9.35 15.10 -8.07
N ALA A 408 -9.17 14.21 -9.03
CA ALA A 408 -9.89 14.19 -10.30
C ALA A 408 -11.41 13.99 -10.16
N SER A 409 -11.91 13.47 -9.05
CA SER A 409 -13.34 13.36 -8.76
C SER A 409 -14.05 14.71 -8.68
N GLN A 410 -13.31 15.79 -8.41
CA GLN A 410 -13.86 17.16 -8.30
C GLN A 410 -13.67 17.99 -9.57
N VAL A 411 -12.90 17.51 -10.52
CA VAL A 411 -12.50 18.23 -11.72
C VAL A 411 -13.52 18.03 -12.82
N ASN A 412 -14.23 19.11 -13.19
CA ASN A 412 -15.19 19.07 -14.28
C ASN A 412 -14.49 19.04 -15.66
N LEU A 413 -15.23 18.57 -16.67
CA LEU A 413 -14.69 18.39 -18.02
C LEU A 413 -14.26 19.70 -18.67
N ALA A 414 -14.95 20.83 -18.43
CA ALA A 414 -14.60 22.11 -19.01
C ALA A 414 -13.25 22.65 -18.50
N GLU A 415 -12.92 22.38 -17.23
CA GLU A 415 -11.66 22.83 -16.63
C GLU A 415 -10.47 21.95 -17.03
N VAL A 416 -10.70 20.64 -17.20
CA VAL A 416 -9.62 19.70 -17.47
C VAL A 416 -9.25 19.60 -18.96
N ILE A 417 -10.21 19.69 -19.89
CA ILE A 417 -9.95 19.54 -21.32
C ILE A 417 -8.81 20.46 -21.80
N PRO A 418 -8.76 21.78 -21.46
CA PRO A 418 -7.65 22.62 -21.87
C PRO A 418 -6.30 22.21 -21.27
N ILE A 419 -6.29 21.54 -20.12
CA ILE A 419 -5.07 20.99 -19.50
C ILE A 419 -4.63 19.74 -20.25
N LEU A 420 -5.54 18.80 -20.51
CA LEU A 420 -5.27 17.56 -21.24
C LEU A 420 -4.85 17.81 -22.70
N PHE A 421 -5.33 18.89 -23.33
CA PHE A 421 -4.88 19.31 -24.66
C PHE A 421 -3.36 19.53 -24.73
N ARG A 422 -2.75 19.89 -23.60
CA ARG A 422 -1.31 20.11 -23.50
C ARG A 422 -0.51 18.83 -23.19
N ALA A 423 -1.15 17.67 -23.09
CA ALA A 423 -0.54 16.43 -22.67
C ALA A 423 -0.28 15.46 -23.82
N LYS A 424 0.90 14.82 -23.84
CA LYS A 424 1.13 13.59 -24.61
C LYS A 424 0.52 12.40 -23.87
N ARG A 425 0.82 12.26 -22.57
CA ARG A 425 0.24 11.27 -21.66
C ARG A 425 -0.42 11.97 -20.49
N PHE A 426 -1.47 11.38 -19.93
CA PHE A 426 -2.05 11.91 -18.71
C PHE A 426 -2.39 10.81 -17.70
N CYS A 427 -2.11 11.14 -16.46
CA CYS A 427 -2.39 10.32 -15.30
C CYS A 427 -3.49 10.98 -14.47
N ILE A 428 -4.60 10.31 -14.31
CA ILE A 428 -5.76 10.78 -13.58
C ILE A 428 -5.76 10.11 -12.20
N VAL A 429 -5.63 10.93 -11.16
CA VAL A 429 -5.55 10.46 -9.77
C VAL A 429 -6.76 10.95 -9.00
N GLY A 430 -7.47 10.05 -8.35
CA GLY A 430 -8.66 10.43 -7.60
C GLY A 430 -9.27 9.27 -6.84
N ASP A 431 -10.39 9.54 -6.16
CA ASP A 431 -11.16 8.55 -5.45
C ASP A 431 -12.66 8.80 -5.65
N HIS A 432 -13.31 7.88 -6.33
CA HIS A 432 -14.75 7.99 -6.63
C HIS A 432 -15.65 7.78 -5.39
N LYS A 433 -15.10 7.22 -4.32
CA LYS A 433 -15.81 7.03 -3.04
C LYS A 433 -15.70 8.26 -2.12
N GLN A 434 -14.96 9.29 -2.56
CA GLN A 434 -14.94 10.61 -1.95
C GLN A 434 -15.82 11.60 -2.72
N LEU A 435 -15.86 12.84 -2.23
CA LEU A 435 -16.71 13.89 -2.82
C LEU A 435 -16.37 14.13 -4.29
N GLY A 436 -17.41 14.12 -5.09
CA GLY A 436 -17.35 14.48 -6.51
C GLY A 436 -18.08 15.80 -6.78
N ILE A 437 -18.19 16.18 -8.06
CA ILE A 437 -18.90 17.38 -8.51
C ILE A 437 -20.38 17.37 -8.08
N LYS A 438 -20.97 16.20 -7.92
CA LYS A 438 -22.40 16.00 -7.66
C LYS A 438 -22.88 16.42 -6.26
N ALA A 439 -21.96 16.84 -5.35
CA ALA A 439 -22.25 17.00 -3.93
C ALA A 439 -22.82 18.37 -3.50
N GLY A 440 -23.02 19.35 -4.39
CA GLY A 440 -23.46 20.71 -4.04
C GLY A 440 -24.78 21.16 -4.65
N GLY A 441 -25.60 21.87 -3.88
CA GLY A 441 -26.99 22.31 -4.24
C GLY A 441 -27.10 23.29 -5.41
N VAL A 442 -26.07 24.06 -5.76
CA VAL A 442 -26.05 25.02 -6.90
C VAL A 442 -26.14 24.31 -8.26
N ILE A 443 -25.91 23.02 -8.28
CA ILE A 443 -25.84 22.17 -9.48
C ILE A 443 -27.24 21.95 -10.10
N PHE A 444 -28.33 22.05 -9.34
CA PHE A 444 -29.65 21.69 -9.85
C PHE A 444 -30.12 22.59 -11.01
N LEU A 445 -29.98 23.91 -10.89
CA LEU A 445 -30.34 24.84 -11.97
C LEU A 445 -29.45 24.69 -13.21
N ASN A 446 -28.15 24.47 -13.01
CA ASN A 446 -27.20 24.24 -14.10
C ASN A 446 -27.50 22.94 -14.84
N LYS A 447 -27.88 21.87 -14.11
CA LYS A 447 -28.26 20.57 -14.70
C LYS A 447 -29.43 20.69 -15.68
N VAL A 448 -30.48 21.44 -15.25
CA VAL A 448 -31.68 21.62 -16.09
C VAL A 448 -31.32 22.43 -17.34
N THR A 449 -30.59 23.51 -17.19
CA THR A 449 -30.18 24.39 -18.31
C THR A 449 -29.24 23.67 -19.27
N GLU A 450 -28.28 22.91 -18.77
CA GLU A 450 -27.37 22.12 -19.60
C GLU A 450 -28.12 21.02 -20.37
N ARG A 451 -29.00 20.29 -19.70
CA ARG A 451 -29.82 19.26 -20.33
C ARG A 451 -30.72 19.83 -21.45
N LEU A 452 -31.31 21.00 -21.22
CA LEU A 452 -32.11 21.67 -22.23
C LEU A 452 -31.28 22.17 -23.42
N ASN A 453 -30.09 22.70 -23.15
CA ASN A 453 -29.15 23.15 -24.19
C ASN A 453 -28.63 21.98 -25.04
N TRP A 454 -28.31 20.85 -24.42
CA TRP A 454 -27.93 19.62 -25.14
C TRP A 454 -29.09 19.13 -26.01
N GLN A 455 -30.27 19.05 -25.45
CA GLN A 455 -31.47 18.60 -26.16
C GLN A 455 -31.72 19.48 -27.38
N LYS A 456 -31.71 20.82 -27.23
CA LYS A 456 -31.88 21.78 -28.33
C LYS A 456 -30.81 21.66 -29.42
N ARG A 457 -29.55 21.54 -29.08
CA ARG A 457 -28.44 21.42 -30.03
C ARG A 457 -28.50 20.12 -30.85
N PHE A 458 -28.96 19.02 -30.27
CA PHE A 458 -29.05 17.73 -30.96
C PHE A 458 -30.30 17.60 -31.80
N GLU A 459 -31.40 18.21 -31.38
CA GLU A 459 -32.63 18.32 -32.19
C GLU A 459 -32.38 19.15 -33.47
N ASP A 460 -31.58 20.23 -33.36
CA ASP A 460 -31.27 21.14 -34.46
C ASP A 460 -30.23 20.55 -35.50
N GLN A 461 -29.46 19.55 -35.14
CA GLN A 461 -28.34 19.04 -35.99
C GLN A 461 -28.57 17.67 -36.62
N ASN A 462 -29.74 17.07 -36.47
CA ASN A 462 -30.07 15.72 -37.03
C ASN A 462 -29.00 14.64 -36.78
N GLN A 463 -28.15 14.82 -35.79
CA GLN A 463 -27.18 13.80 -35.38
C GLN A 463 -27.84 12.78 -34.45
N ALA A 464 -28.37 11.73 -35.05
CA ALA A 464 -29.19 10.71 -34.41
C ALA A 464 -28.55 9.89 -33.28
N ASN A 465 -27.24 10.06 -33.01
CA ASN A 465 -26.50 9.18 -32.13
C ASN A 465 -26.16 9.71 -30.74
N LEU A 466 -26.44 10.97 -30.45
CA LEU A 466 -26.14 11.58 -29.14
C LEU A 466 -27.36 12.32 -28.57
N THR A 467 -28.20 11.62 -27.88
CA THR A 467 -29.31 12.20 -27.09
C THR A 467 -28.80 12.71 -25.74
N ALA A 468 -29.58 13.58 -25.08
CA ALA A 468 -29.27 13.99 -23.69
C ALA A 468 -29.20 12.80 -22.73
N ALA A 469 -29.90 11.72 -23.03
CA ALA A 469 -29.84 10.46 -22.29
C ALA A 469 -28.49 9.77 -22.47
N SER A 470 -28.03 9.59 -23.73
CA SER A 470 -26.73 8.97 -24.00
C SER A 470 -25.56 9.80 -23.52
N ALA A 471 -25.65 11.15 -23.57
CA ALA A 471 -24.63 12.02 -22.95
C ALA A 471 -24.55 11.84 -21.43
N LYS A 472 -25.69 11.61 -20.76
CA LYS A 472 -25.72 11.29 -19.32
C LYS A 472 -25.17 9.90 -19.04
N GLU A 473 -25.51 8.91 -19.83
CA GLU A 473 -25.01 7.53 -19.68
C GLU A 473 -23.50 7.43 -19.84
N ARG A 474 -22.89 8.31 -20.65
CA ARG A 474 -21.44 8.36 -20.90
C ARG A 474 -20.70 9.40 -20.03
N ASP A 475 -21.35 9.98 -19.04
CA ASP A 475 -20.78 11.01 -18.16
C ASP A 475 -20.20 12.23 -18.91
N LEU A 476 -20.90 12.70 -19.94
CA LEU A 476 -20.51 13.85 -20.76
C LEU A 476 -21.07 15.19 -20.26
N LEU A 477 -21.89 15.18 -19.22
CA LEU A 477 -22.50 16.38 -18.69
C LEU A 477 -21.51 17.17 -17.83
N VAL A 478 -21.03 18.29 -18.33
CA VAL A 478 -20.03 19.15 -17.67
C VAL A 478 -20.45 19.58 -16.26
N SER A 479 -21.75 19.81 -16.06
CA SER A 479 -22.28 20.23 -14.75
C SER A 479 -22.32 19.12 -13.69
N THR A 480 -22.20 17.86 -14.05
CA THR A 480 -22.40 16.72 -13.12
C THR A 480 -21.32 15.67 -13.17
N SER A 481 -20.50 15.65 -14.20
CA SER A 481 -19.52 14.59 -14.44
C SER A 481 -18.12 15.13 -14.33
N SER A 482 -17.31 14.43 -13.55
CA SER A 482 -15.87 14.67 -13.46
C SER A 482 -15.11 13.92 -14.55
N ILE A 483 -13.87 14.29 -14.76
CA ILE A 483 -12.95 13.52 -15.62
C ILE A 483 -12.80 12.07 -15.12
N LEU A 484 -12.91 11.86 -13.82
CA LEU A 484 -12.84 10.54 -13.22
C LEU A 484 -14.07 9.69 -13.59
N ASP A 485 -15.27 10.31 -13.54
CA ASP A 485 -16.51 9.63 -13.96
C ASP A 485 -16.41 9.23 -15.45
N LEU A 486 -15.93 10.13 -16.30
CA LEU A 486 -15.74 9.88 -17.73
C LEU A 486 -14.82 8.67 -18.00
N ILE A 487 -13.69 8.59 -17.33
CA ILE A 487 -12.70 7.52 -17.57
C ILE A 487 -13.17 6.18 -17.01
N ARG A 488 -13.94 6.19 -15.92
CA ARG A 488 -14.47 4.97 -15.30
C ARG A 488 -15.71 4.42 -15.99
N ASN A 489 -16.35 5.19 -16.81
CA ASN A 489 -17.62 4.79 -17.40
C ASN A 489 -17.40 3.67 -18.43
N GLU A 490 -17.98 2.51 -18.17
CA GLU A 490 -17.85 1.29 -19.00
C GLU A 490 -18.42 1.46 -20.42
N ASN A 491 -19.36 2.41 -20.58
CA ASN A 491 -19.89 2.75 -21.92
C ASN A 491 -18.88 3.52 -22.78
N ASN A 492 -17.81 4.04 -22.18
CA ASN A 492 -16.71 4.68 -22.87
C ASN A 492 -15.62 3.62 -23.06
N THR A 493 -15.30 3.23 -24.26
CA THR A 493 -14.36 2.14 -24.58
C THR A 493 -12.89 2.44 -24.19
N ILE A 494 -12.70 3.09 -23.05
CA ILE A 494 -11.40 3.43 -22.47
C ILE A 494 -10.96 2.23 -21.61
N THR A 495 -9.93 1.52 -22.04
CA THR A 495 -9.46 0.28 -21.41
C THR A 495 -8.49 0.50 -20.24
N SER A 496 -8.58 1.58 -19.50
CA SER A 496 -7.70 1.75 -18.33
C SER A 496 -8.29 1.07 -17.09
N VAL A 497 -7.76 -0.10 -16.74
CA VAL A 497 -8.06 -0.73 -15.46
C VAL A 497 -7.50 0.17 -14.34
N PRO A 498 -8.30 0.54 -13.35
CA PRO A 498 -7.81 1.37 -12.24
C PRO A 498 -6.74 0.65 -11.44
N ILE A 499 -5.64 1.32 -11.15
CA ILE A 499 -4.67 0.84 -10.18
C ILE A 499 -5.10 1.36 -8.82
N VAL A 500 -5.44 0.47 -7.93
CA VAL A 500 -5.90 0.82 -6.59
C VAL A 500 -4.71 0.85 -5.64
N LEU A 501 -4.44 2.02 -5.04
CA LEU A 501 -3.51 2.12 -3.92
C LEU A 501 -4.20 1.56 -2.67
N ASN A 502 -3.77 0.41 -2.20
CA ASN A 502 -4.48 -0.33 -1.15
C ASN A 502 -3.79 -0.31 0.23
N GLU A 503 -2.64 0.32 0.38
CA GLU A 503 -1.94 0.43 1.66
C GLU A 503 -2.25 1.75 2.35
N HIS A 504 -2.91 1.70 3.53
CA HIS A 504 -3.30 2.87 4.30
C HIS A 504 -2.29 3.17 5.43
N PHE A 505 -1.69 4.36 5.42
CA PHE A 505 -0.60 4.78 6.33
C PHE A 505 -0.98 5.93 7.27
N ARG A 506 -2.21 6.44 7.23
CA ARG A 506 -2.55 7.70 7.89
C ARG A 506 -3.11 7.51 9.29
N SER A 507 -4.25 6.84 9.38
CA SER A 507 -5.10 6.86 10.58
C SER A 507 -4.77 5.71 11.51
N MET A 508 -5.06 5.90 12.79
CA MET A 508 -5.03 4.81 13.77
C MET A 508 -5.93 3.66 13.33
N PRO A 509 -5.58 2.41 13.69
CA PRO A 509 -6.29 1.23 13.20
C PRO A 509 -7.80 1.28 13.35
N MET A 510 -8.32 1.65 14.51
CA MET A 510 -9.76 1.75 14.77
C MET A 510 -10.49 2.68 13.78
N LEU A 511 -9.90 3.84 13.48
CA LEU A 511 -10.47 4.82 12.53
C LEU A 511 -10.36 4.32 11.08
N ALA A 512 -9.24 3.70 10.74
CA ALA A 512 -8.99 3.16 9.42
C ALA A 512 -9.85 1.93 9.12
N ASP A 513 -10.04 1.03 10.09
CA ASP A 513 -10.88 -0.16 9.99
C ASP A 513 -12.34 0.22 9.72
N PHE A 514 -12.87 1.23 10.43
CA PHE A 514 -14.21 1.74 10.15
C PHE A 514 -14.35 2.21 8.69
N THR A 515 -13.44 3.09 8.26
CA THR A 515 -13.45 3.63 6.90
C THR A 515 -13.32 2.51 5.85
N ASN A 516 -12.46 1.53 6.11
CA ASN A 516 -12.26 0.38 5.24
C ASN A 516 -13.53 -0.46 5.12
N ASN A 517 -14.11 -0.86 6.24
CA ASN A 517 -15.29 -1.74 6.28
C ASN A 517 -16.52 -1.08 5.63
N GLU A 518 -16.72 0.23 5.86
CA GLU A 518 -17.90 0.92 5.34
C GLU A 518 -17.80 1.33 3.87
N PHE A 519 -16.59 1.61 3.36
CA PHE A 519 -16.45 2.23 2.04
C PHE A 519 -15.57 1.46 1.06
N TYR A 520 -14.57 0.69 1.53
CA TYR A 520 -13.56 0.11 0.63
C TYR A 520 -13.58 -1.41 0.57
N LYS A 521 -14.02 -2.08 1.63
CA LYS A 521 -14.23 -3.52 1.63
C LYS A 521 -15.62 -3.81 1.07
N SER A 522 -15.73 -4.34 -0.14
CA SER A 522 -17.01 -4.77 -0.72
C SER A 522 -17.23 -6.25 -0.46
N ASP A 523 -18.51 -6.67 -0.43
CA ASP A 523 -18.89 -8.08 -0.22
C ASP A 523 -18.32 -9.03 -1.29
N ASN A 524 -17.90 -8.50 -2.44
CA ASN A 524 -17.35 -9.25 -3.56
C ASN A 524 -15.84 -9.08 -3.77
N GLU A 525 -15.20 -8.13 -3.10
CA GLU A 525 -13.75 -7.90 -3.17
C GLU A 525 -13.13 -8.20 -1.82
N GLN A 526 -12.42 -9.32 -1.70
CA GLN A 526 -11.70 -9.72 -0.48
C GLN A 526 -10.56 -8.77 -0.11
N SER A 527 -10.21 -7.82 -0.96
CA SER A 527 -9.09 -6.91 -0.80
C SER A 527 -9.52 -5.48 -0.51
N GLY A 528 -9.94 -5.19 0.69
CA GLY A 528 -10.03 -3.82 1.20
C GLY A 528 -8.65 -3.16 1.37
N LEU A 529 -8.59 -2.09 2.18
CA LEU A 529 -7.33 -1.43 2.50
C LEU A 529 -6.50 -2.26 3.49
N LYS A 530 -5.21 -2.40 3.21
CA LYS A 530 -4.22 -2.94 4.15
C LYS A 530 -3.86 -1.84 5.16
N ILE A 531 -4.25 -2.00 6.41
CA ILE A 531 -4.03 -0.97 7.43
C ILE A 531 -2.61 -1.08 7.98
N MET A 532 -1.69 -0.29 7.41
CA MET A 532 -0.26 -0.33 7.72
C MET A 532 0.07 0.22 9.11
N THR A 533 -0.88 0.88 9.78
CA THR A 533 -0.77 1.36 11.15
C THR A 533 -1.22 0.32 12.19
N ALA A 534 -1.69 -0.85 11.77
CA ALA A 534 -2.25 -1.91 12.64
C ALA A 534 -1.15 -2.70 13.38
N LEU A 535 -0.29 -1.98 14.11
CA LEU A 535 0.70 -2.56 15.01
C LEU A 535 0.12 -2.74 16.43
N PRO A 536 0.65 -3.67 17.24
CA PRO A 536 0.15 -3.94 18.60
C PRO A 536 0.01 -2.68 19.44
N GLN A 537 1.04 -1.85 19.48
CA GLN A 537 1.04 -0.60 20.24
C GLN A 537 -0.07 0.38 19.82
N ASN A 538 -0.52 0.34 18.57
CA ASN A 538 -1.60 1.17 18.07
C ASN A 538 -2.97 0.52 18.31
N LYS A 539 -3.06 -0.81 18.21
CA LYS A 539 -4.28 -1.59 18.48
C LYS A 539 -4.70 -1.54 19.94
N CYS A 540 -3.77 -1.31 20.87
CA CYS A 540 -4.07 -1.10 22.30
C CYS A 540 -4.68 0.28 22.61
N LEU A 541 -4.71 1.21 21.65
CA LEU A 541 -5.09 2.58 21.88
C LEU A 541 -6.49 2.85 21.35
N ASN A 542 -7.35 3.34 22.24
CA ASN A 542 -8.62 3.88 21.81
C ASN A 542 -8.40 5.19 21.03
N SER A 543 -9.07 5.33 19.93
CA SER A 543 -8.96 6.47 19.02
C SER A 543 -10.28 7.20 18.78
N PHE A 544 -11.30 6.86 19.57
CA PHE A 544 -12.65 7.39 19.37
C PHE A 544 -13.35 7.64 20.70
N LYS A 545 -14.07 8.75 20.79
CA LYS A 545 -14.94 9.05 21.92
C LYS A 545 -16.29 9.58 21.45
N ASN A 546 -17.34 8.91 21.89
CA ASN A 546 -18.70 9.36 21.73
C ASN A 546 -19.12 10.29 22.89
N ILE A 547 -19.74 11.43 22.56
CA ILE A 547 -20.24 12.40 23.53
C ILE A 547 -21.65 12.83 23.12
N GLU A 548 -22.65 12.33 23.85
CA GLU A 548 -24.04 12.75 23.65
C GLU A 548 -24.33 14.02 24.46
N VAL A 549 -24.92 15.04 23.81
CA VAL A 549 -25.38 16.26 24.44
C VAL A 549 -26.91 16.25 24.51
N LYS A 550 -27.47 16.72 25.64
CA LYS A 550 -28.91 16.72 25.88
C LYS A 550 -29.63 17.96 25.35
N THR A 551 -28.87 18.95 24.87
CA THR A 551 -29.40 20.23 24.38
C THR A 551 -30.00 20.01 23.00
N PRO A 552 -31.27 20.43 22.75
CA PRO A 552 -31.85 20.36 21.42
C PRO A 552 -31.26 21.44 20.51
N ARG A 553 -31.54 21.34 19.21
CA ARG A 553 -31.23 22.39 18.24
C ARG A 553 -32.09 23.62 18.49
N GLU A 554 -31.51 24.79 18.31
CA GLU A 554 -32.16 26.09 18.42
C GLU A 554 -31.98 26.85 17.09
N ASP A 555 -32.81 27.81 16.79
CA ASP A 555 -32.64 28.73 15.67
C ASP A 555 -31.36 29.55 15.89
N SER A 556 -30.56 29.70 14.87
CA SER A 556 -29.24 30.35 14.96
C SER A 556 -29.34 31.86 15.18
N ASP A 557 -30.45 32.45 14.72
CA ASP A 557 -30.71 33.88 14.82
C ASP A 557 -32.21 34.12 14.84
N GLU A 558 -32.72 35.06 15.67
CA GLU A 558 -34.14 35.45 15.69
C GLU A 558 -34.60 36.00 14.35
N ASP A 559 -33.68 36.60 13.57
CA ASP A 559 -33.93 37.19 12.25
C ASP A 559 -33.91 36.17 11.10
N ASN A 560 -33.41 34.90 11.35
CA ASN A 560 -33.30 33.85 10.34
C ASN A 560 -33.83 32.48 10.88
N PRO A 561 -35.16 32.33 11.01
CA PRO A 561 -35.75 31.14 11.66
C PRO A 561 -35.63 29.82 10.89
N GLY A 562 -34.77 29.75 9.83
CA GLY A 562 -34.46 28.54 9.08
C GLY A 562 -33.15 27.87 9.47
N ASP A 563 -32.22 28.58 10.08
CA ASP A 563 -30.88 28.14 10.39
C ASP A 563 -30.79 27.58 11.82
N LYS A 564 -30.58 26.27 11.94
CA LYS A 564 -30.62 25.59 13.24
C LYS A 564 -29.24 25.05 13.62
N VAL A 565 -28.82 25.40 14.82
CA VAL A 565 -27.58 24.93 15.45
C VAL A 565 -27.86 24.13 16.72
N ASN A 566 -26.92 23.29 17.13
CA ASN A 566 -26.96 22.64 18.43
C ASN A 566 -25.99 23.34 19.39
N PRO A 567 -26.44 24.20 20.28
CA PRO A 567 -25.57 24.98 21.19
C PRO A 567 -24.81 24.08 22.17
N GLY A 568 -25.34 22.91 22.49
CA GLY A 568 -24.68 21.93 23.34
C GLY A 568 -23.46 21.34 22.66
N GLU A 569 -23.54 20.99 21.36
CA GLU A 569 -22.40 20.56 20.56
C GLU A 569 -21.34 21.67 20.48
N VAL A 570 -21.72 22.91 20.17
CA VAL A 570 -20.80 24.07 20.10
C VAL A 570 -20.05 24.27 21.41
N LYS A 571 -20.78 24.30 22.54
CA LYS A 571 -20.16 24.43 23.87
C LYS A 571 -19.20 23.31 24.18
N LYS A 572 -19.52 22.07 23.79
CA LYS A 572 -18.65 20.90 24.00
C LYS A 572 -17.39 20.97 23.15
N VAL A 573 -17.52 21.39 21.86
CA VAL A 573 -16.38 21.65 20.97
C VAL A 573 -15.40 22.61 21.64
N TYR A 574 -15.87 23.75 22.17
CA TYR A 574 -14.99 24.73 22.84
C TYR A 574 -14.35 24.20 24.13
N SER A 575 -15.06 23.35 24.88
CA SER A 575 -14.50 22.70 26.06
C SER A 575 -13.31 21.80 25.69
N ILE A 576 -13.41 21.03 24.60
CA ILE A 576 -12.34 20.17 24.09
C ILE A 576 -11.20 21.04 23.53
N MET A 577 -11.49 22.07 22.76
CA MET A 577 -10.50 23.02 22.24
C MET A 577 -9.67 23.63 23.36
N LYS A 578 -10.34 24.14 24.40
CA LYS A 578 -9.67 24.72 25.57
C LYS A 578 -8.75 23.76 26.27
N SER A 579 -9.17 22.52 26.45
CA SER A 579 -8.37 21.46 27.05
C SER A 579 -7.12 21.15 26.22
N ILE A 580 -7.24 21.03 24.89
CA ILE A 580 -6.12 20.75 23.99
C ILE A 580 -5.13 21.92 23.96
N ILE A 581 -5.63 23.18 23.87
CA ILE A 581 -4.79 24.37 23.84
C ILE A 581 -4.01 24.51 25.15
N THR A 582 -4.67 24.35 26.29
CA THR A 582 -4.04 24.52 27.61
C THR A 582 -3.25 23.30 28.06
N LYS A 583 -3.35 22.17 27.35
CA LYS A 583 -2.84 20.85 27.74
C LYS A 583 -3.28 20.41 29.15
N LYS A 584 -4.45 20.88 29.58
CA LYS A 584 -5.08 20.49 30.85
C LYS A 584 -6.20 19.51 30.56
N SER A 585 -5.99 18.28 30.98
CA SER A 585 -7.01 17.22 30.78
C SER A 585 -8.28 17.47 31.58
N ASN A 586 -9.38 17.00 31.02
CA ASN A 586 -10.67 16.83 31.68
C ASN A 586 -11.21 15.43 31.37
N ALA A 587 -12.34 15.06 31.91
CA ALA A 587 -12.94 13.73 31.73
C ALA A 587 -13.13 13.33 30.25
N ASP A 588 -13.24 14.30 29.33
CA ASP A 588 -13.38 14.00 27.89
C ASP A 588 -12.04 13.90 27.16
N THR A 589 -11.01 14.60 27.60
CA THR A 589 -9.75 14.79 26.85
C THR A 589 -8.54 14.12 27.49
N GLU A 590 -8.71 13.48 28.65
CA GLU A 590 -7.61 12.78 29.34
C GLU A 590 -6.95 11.76 28.43
N GLU A 591 -7.74 10.96 27.75
CA GLU A 591 -7.27 9.90 26.85
C GLU A 591 -6.46 10.45 25.66
N VAL A 592 -7.00 11.44 24.95
CA VAL A 592 -6.33 12.01 23.77
C VAL A 592 -5.04 12.74 24.12
N LEU A 593 -4.99 13.45 25.27
CA LEU A 593 -3.79 14.16 25.70
C LEU A 593 -2.67 13.22 26.18
N ASN A 594 -3.04 12.01 26.63
CA ASN A 594 -2.10 10.97 27.03
C ASN A 594 -1.74 10.00 25.90
N LEU A 595 -2.34 10.18 24.72
CA LEU A 595 -2.06 9.32 23.57
C LEU A 595 -0.58 9.42 23.16
N PRO A 596 0.22 8.33 23.14
CA PRO A 596 1.67 8.40 22.91
C PRO A 596 2.09 9.21 21.68
N PRO A 597 1.42 9.12 20.52
CA PRO A 597 1.78 9.91 19.35
C PRO A 597 1.52 11.42 19.48
N LEU A 598 0.72 11.85 20.47
CA LEU A 598 0.31 13.26 20.66
C LEU A 598 0.94 13.94 21.88
N LYS A 599 1.48 13.15 22.82
CA LYS A 599 1.93 13.65 24.15
C LYS A 599 2.93 14.80 24.06
N ASP A 600 3.89 14.71 23.12
CA ASP A 600 4.97 15.71 22.98
C ASP A 600 4.85 16.52 21.68
N LYS A 601 3.70 16.44 21.01
CA LYS A 601 3.45 17.08 19.73
C LYS A 601 2.54 18.30 19.89
N GLN A 602 2.70 19.26 18.98
CA GLN A 602 1.69 20.28 18.74
C GLN A 602 0.53 19.63 17.99
N ILE A 603 -0.64 19.55 18.64
CA ILE A 603 -1.83 18.87 18.12
C ILE A 603 -2.55 19.78 17.12
N THR A 604 -2.79 19.28 15.91
CA THR A 604 -3.65 19.96 14.95
C THR A 604 -5.09 19.52 15.10
N LEU A 605 -6.05 20.47 15.12
CA LEU A 605 -7.45 20.21 15.42
C LEU A 605 -8.38 20.63 14.27
N GLY A 606 -9.27 19.73 13.88
CA GLY A 606 -10.35 20.01 12.93
C GLY A 606 -11.72 19.79 13.54
N VAL A 607 -12.68 20.62 13.14
CA VAL A 607 -14.10 20.44 13.49
C VAL A 607 -14.92 20.34 12.21
N VAL A 608 -15.53 19.19 11.98
CA VAL A 608 -16.41 18.97 10.81
C VAL A 608 -17.87 18.90 11.24
N SER A 609 -18.71 19.70 10.56
CA SER A 609 -20.16 19.63 10.69
C SER A 609 -20.82 19.27 9.36
N PHE A 610 -21.89 18.49 9.40
CA PHE A 610 -22.67 18.21 8.20
C PHE A 610 -23.59 19.38 7.82
N MET A 611 -23.87 20.29 8.77
CA MET A 611 -24.66 21.49 8.57
C MET A 611 -23.78 22.72 8.50
N ARG A 612 -24.00 23.58 7.48
CA ARG A 612 -23.19 24.78 7.28
C ARG A 612 -23.38 25.77 8.45
N ASP A 613 -24.61 25.98 8.86
CA ASP A 613 -24.94 26.89 9.97
C ASP A 613 -24.18 26.55 11.25
N GLN A 614 -24.12 25.28 11.58
CA GLN A 614 -23.33 24.77 12.71
C GLN A 614 -21.83 25.08 12.54
N SER A 615 -21.29 24.86 11.36
CA SER A 615 -19.86 25.14 11.10
C SER A 615 -19.56 26.64 11.11
N ASP A 616 -20.46 27.45 10.58
CA ASP A 616 -20.31 28.90 10.55
C ASP A 616 -20.42 29.49 11.95
N ARG A 617 -21.37 29.03 12.77
CA ARG A 617 -21.46 29.38 14.18
C ARG A 617 -20.19 29.10 14.97
N ILE A 618 -19.61 27.89 14.80
CA ILE A 618 -18.35 27.54 15.45
C ILE A 618 -17.20 28.42 14.94
N ARG A 619 -17.19 28.75 13.65
CA ARG A 619 -16.15 29.59 13.04
C ARG A 619 -16.18 31.03 13.56
N GLU A 620 -17.37 31.58 13.72
CA GLU A 620 -17.60 32.96 14.17
C GLU A 620 -17.34 33.15 15.66
N GLU A 621 -17.72 32.20 16.50
CA GLU A 621 -17.53 32.28 17.94
C GLU A 621 -16.15 31.87 18.41
N ALA A 622 -15.39 31.05 17.65
CA ALA A 622 -14.06 30.61 18.04
C ALA A 622 -13.11 31.79 18.35
N PRO A 623 -13.04 32.88 17.52
CA PRO A 623 -12.18 34.04 17.82
C PRO A 623 -12.65 34.86 19.01
N LEU A 624 -13.91 34.72 19.48
CA LEU A 624 -14.41 35.35 20.68
C LEU A 624 -13.98 34.61 21.95
N SER A 625 -13.75 33.31 21.82
CA SER A 625 -13.40 32.42 22.93
C SER A 625 -11.88 32.17 23.04
N PHE A 626 -11.14 32.30 21.95
CA PHE A 626 -9.71 31.99 21.85
C PHE A 626 -8.97 33.08 21.06
N SER A 627 -7.77 33.42 21.51
CA SER A 627 -6.90 34.34 20.78
C SER A 627 -6.42 33.75 19.43
N LYS A 628 -6.00 34.64 18.53
CA LYS A 628 -5.47 34.25 17.22
C LYS A 628 -4.25 33.32 17.35
N ASP A 629 -3.40 33.53 18.35
CA ASP A 629 -2.20 32.72 18.59
C ASP A 629 -2.57 31.32 19.13
N GLU A 630 -3.60 31.24 19.99
CA GLU A 630 -4.14 29.95 20.47
C GLU A 630 -4.73 29.14 19.32
N LEU A 631 -5.57 29.74 18.46
CA LEU A 631 -6.12 29.04 17.30
C LEU A 631 -5.03 28.59 16.33
N LYS A 632 -3.98 29.42 16.12
CA LYS A 632 -2.84 29.07 15.30
C LYS A 632 -2.00 27.93 15.93
N SER A 633 -1.92 27.90 17.27
CA SER A 633 -1.16 26.85 17.96
C SER A 633 -1.70 25.44 17.74
N ILE A 634 -2.98 25.29 17.43
CA ILE A 634 -3.63 24.01 17.12
C ILE A 634 -3.96 23.85 15.63
N ASP A 635 -3.46 24.73 14.76
CA ASP A 635 -3.81 24.77 13.34
C ASP A 635 -5.32 24.53 13.10
N PHE A 636 -6.12 25.35 13.81
CA PHE A 636 -7.57 25.18 13.89
C PHE A 636 -8.23 25.32 12.53
N MET A 637 -9.08 24.35 12.19
CA MET A 637 -9.91 24.37 11.00
C MET A 637 -11.32 23.92 11.33
N VAL A 638 -12.33 24.65 10.84
CA VAL A 638 -13.74 24.27 10.96
C VAL A 638 -14.44 24.41 9.62
N GLY A 639 -15.31 23.46 9.29
CA GLY A 639 -16.09 23.49 8.04
C GLY A 639 -16.96 22.28 7.85
N THR A 640 -17.50 22.19 6.63
CA THR A 640 -18.27 21.03 6.16
C THR A 640 -17.32 19.96 5.60
N PRO A 641 -17.79 18.74 5.31
CA PRO A 641 -16.98 17.72 4.63
C PRO A 641 -16.31 18.23 3.34
N GLU A 642 -17.00 19.12 2.59
CA GLU A 642 -16.48 19.75 1.37
C GLU A 642 -15.24 20.60 1.61
N ASP A 643 -15.19 21.29 2.76
CA ASP A 643 -14.05 22.11 3.16
C ASP A 643 -12.85 21.27 3.62
N PHE A 644 -13.12 20.10 4.18
CA PHE A 644 -12.10 19.17 4.69
C PHE A 644 -11.50 18.25 3.63
N GLN A 645 -12.05 18.20 2.41
CA GLN A 645 -11.47 17.36 1.37
C GLN A 645 -10.05 17.80 1.00
N GLY A 646 -9.09 16.87 1.07
CA GLY A 646 -7.65 17.14 0.91
C GLY A 646 -6.94 17.59 2.20
N ASN A 647 -7.68 17.93 3.25
CA ASN A 647 -7.13 18.33 4.55
C ASN A 647 -7.22 17.19 5.58
N GLU A 648 -6.30 17.15 6.51
CA GLU A 648 -6.25 16.17 7.60
C GLU A 648 -5.77 16.84 8.89
N ARG A 649 -6.16 16.30 10.03
CA ARG A 649 -5.75 16.79 11.36
C ARG A 649 -5.38 15.64 12.27
N ASP A 650 -4.59 15.93 13.28
CA ASP A 650 -4.24 14.94 14.30
C ASP A 650 -5.48 14.49 15.08
N VAL A 651 -6.33 15.45 15.44
CA VAL A 651 -7.59 15.22 16.13
C VAL A 651 -8.74 15.85 15.34
N MET A 652 -9.79 15.08 15.15
CA MET A 652 -11.03 15.57 14.53
C MET A 652 -12.19 15.56 15.54
N ILE A 653 -13.03 16.60 15.47
CA ILE A 653 -14.31 16.63 16.14
C ILE A 653 -15.39 16.59 15.06
N ILE A 654 -16.24 15.57 15.10
CA ILE A 654 -17.44 15.50 14.28
C ILE A 654 -18.59 16.03 15.14
N ALA A 655 -19.08 17.22 14.80
CA ALA A 655 -20.22 17.87 15.45
C ALA A 655 -21.31 18.09 14.40
N PRO A 656 -22.15 17.07 14.13
CA PRO A 656 -23.02 17.05 12.97
C PRO A 656 -24.07 18.14 12.93
N GLY A 657 -24.45 18.72 14.06
CA GLY A 657 -25.54 19.69 14.18
C GLY A 657 -26.91 19.07 13.89
N VAL A 658 -27.09 17.80 14.26
CA VAL A 658 -28.26 16.98 13.90
C VAL A 658 -28.93 16.45 15.16
N ASP A 659 -30.25 16.55 15.20
CA ASP A 659 -31.08 15.90 16.20
C ASP A 659 -32.37 15.32 15.59
N GLU A 660 -33.29 14.84 16.43
CA GLU A 660 -34.54 14.22 16.00
C GLU A 660 -35.40 15.11 15.07
N THR A 661 -35.21 16.43 15.04
CA THR A 661 -35.94 17.37 14.18
C THR A 661 -35.45 17.37 12.72
N CYS A 662 -34.33 16.73 12.43
CA CYS A 662 -33.64 16.74 11.14
C CYS A 662 -34.14 15.69 10.12
N SER A 663 -35.33 15.16 10.25
CA SER A 663 -35.88 14.08 9.43
C SER A 663 -35.88 14.34 7.91
N ARG A 664 -35.98 15.61 7.46
CA ARG A 664 -36.01 15.98 6.03
C ARG A 664 -34.66 16.02 5.33
N SER A 665 -33.55 16.13 6.05
CA SER A 665 -32.20 16.32 5.49
C SER A 665 -31.43 15.00 5.38
N ARG A 666 -32.04 13.84 5.58
CA ARG A 666 -31.42 12.52 5.65
C ARG A 666 -30.50 12.24 4.46
N GLY A 667 -30.97 12.38 3.24
CA GLY A 667 -30.20 12.02 2.05
C GLY A 667 -28.91 12.84 1.87
N PHE A 668 -28.86 14.04 2.42
CA PHE A 668 -27.69 14.90 2.40
C PHE A 668 -26.67 14.52 3.50
N MET A 669 -27.14 14.17 4.69
CA MET A 669 -26.29 13.83 5.84
C MET A 669 -25.74 12.43 5.76
N GLU A 670 -26.50 11.49 5.23
CA GLU A 670 -26.17 10.08 5.05
C GLU A 670 -25.54 9.79 3.68
N ASN A 671 -25.14 10.82 2.92
CA ASN A 671 -24.41 10.65 1.67
C ASN A 671 -23.06 10.00 1.91
N ASP A 672 -22.80 8.87 1.26
CA ASP A 672 -21.62 8.03 1.44
C ASP A 672 -20.32 8.80 1.26
N GLN A 673 -20.23 9.63 0.22
CA GLN A 673 -19.02 10.39 -0.09
C GLN A 673 -18.74 11.46 0.98
N ARG A 674 -19.78 12.14 1.48
CA ARG A 674 -19.64 13.14 2.55
C ARG A 674 -19.21 12.50 3.86
N PHE A 675 -19.85 11.36 4.19
CA PHE A 675 -19.53 10.63 5.41
C PHE A 675 -18.13 10.04 5.37
N ASN A 676 -17.72 9.46 4.23
CA ASN A 676 -16.36 8.97 4.01
C ASN A 676 -15.32 10.09 4.22
N VAL A 677 -15.57 11.29 3.66
CA VAL A 677 -14.66 12.41 3.89
C VAL A 677 -14.62 12.79 5.37
N ALA A 678 -15.76 12.95 6.04
CA ALA A 678 -15.81 13.35 7.45
C ALA A 678 -15.09 12.36 8.38
N SER A 679 -15.29 11.05 8.18
CA SER A 679 -14.73 10.00 9.04
C SER A 679 -13.25 9.72 8.80
N SER A 680 -12.72 10.02 7.60
CA SER A 680 -11.35 9.68 7.19
C SER A 680 -10.31 10.81 7.38
N ARG A 681 -10.65 11.90 8.07
CA ARG A 681 -9.74 13.07 8.24
C ARG A 681 -8.84 13.02 9.46
N ALA A 682 -9.20 12.23 10.46
CA ALA A 682 -8.42 12.09 11.68
C ALA A 682 -7.19 11.19 11.46
N LYS A 683 -6.04 11.60 12.02
CA LYS A 683 -4.85 10.75 12.10
C LYS A 683 -4.89 9.88 13.36
N PHE A 684 -5.14 10.48 14.52
CA PHE A 684 -4.96 9.81 15.80
C PHE A 684 -6.24 9.66 16.60
N TYR A 685 -7.14 10.66 16.59
CA TYR A 685 -8.32 10.64 17.46
C TYR A 685 -9.52 11.33 16.84
N THR A 686 -10.72 10.78 17.10
CA THR A 686 -12.00 11.40 16.69
C THR A 686 -12.93 11.52 17.87
N PHE A 687 -13.42 12.73 18.13
CA PHE A 687 -14.57 12.98 18.98
C PHE A 687 -15.83 13.03 18.11
N PHE A 688 -16.86 12.31 18.49
CA PHE A 688 -18.18 12.40 17.88
C PHE A 688 -19.14 13.00 18.90
N ILE A 689 -19.50 14.28 18.70
CA ILE A 689 -20.36 15.04 19.62
C ILE A 689 -21.70 15.20 18.93
N HIS A 690 -22.77 14.69 19.52
CA HIS A 690 -24.07 14.72 18.88
C HIS A 690 -25.22 14.90 19.86
N GLY A 691 -26.34 15.48 19.38
CA GLY A 691 -27.62 15.41 20.02
C GLY A 691 -28.25 14.03 19.91
N LYS A 692 -29.49 13.87 20.34
CA LYS A 692 -30.23 12.62 20.16
C LYS A 692 -30.44 12.32 18.67
N LEU A 693 -29.73 11.34 18.13
CA LEU A 693 -29.79 11.02 16.71
C LEU A 693 -31.15 10.40 16.31
N PRO A 694 -31.71 10.80 15.16
CA PRO A 694 -32.88 10.16 14.59
C PRO A 694 -32.67 8.69 14.29
N ASN A 695 -33.73 7.87 14.37
CA ASN A 695 -33.63 6.43 14.12
C ASN A 695 -33.17 6.08 12.70
N ASN A 696 -33.39 6.95 11.75
CA ASN A 696 -33.06 6.77 10.35
C ASN A 696 -31.62 7.22 9.93
N MET A 697 -30.79 7.70 10.87
CA MET A 697 -29.39 8.05 10.63
C MET A 697 -28.53 6.80 10.80
N MET A 698 -28.54 5.94 9.77
CA MET A 698 -27.92 4.61 9.86
C MET A 698 -26.40 4.66 9.93
N ARG A 699 -25.75 5.50 9.09
CA ARG A 699 -24.27 5.58 9.06
C ARG A 699 -23.68 6.17 10.33
N MET A 700 -24.30 7.20 10.88
CA MET A 700 -23.89 7.75 12.18
C MET A 700 -24.02 6.71 13.28
N LYS A 701 -25.12 5.95 13.28
CA LYS A 701 -25.33 4.84 14.24
C LYS A 701 -24.37 3.69 14.01
N THR A 702 -24.06 3.34 12.77
CA THR A 702 -23.05 2.33 12.46
C THR A 702 -21.68 2.75 12.98
N MET A 703 -21.29 4.01 12.79
CA MET A 703 -20.05 4.56 13.34
C MET A 703 -20.00 4.44 14.87
N LEU A 704 -21.11 4.82 15.54
CA LEU A 704 -21.23 4.70 16.99
C LEU A 704 -21.17 3.24 17.45
N ASN A 705 -21.84 2.34 16.74
CA ASN A 705 -21.84 0.92 17.08
C ASN A 705 -20.48 0.25 16.87
N GLN A 706 -19.77 0.61 15.82
CA GLN A 706 -18.46 -0.01 15.51
C GLN A 706 -17.32 0.59 16.35
N MET A 707 -17.33 1.90 16.57
CA MET A 707 -16.25 2.59 17.28
C MET A 707 -16.63 3.00 18.71
N GLY A 708 -17.91 3.17 18.99
CA GLY A 708 -18.43 3.59 20.29
C GLY A 708 -18.81 2.43 21.21
N ILE A 709 -18.49 1.18 20.87
CA ILE A 709 -18.58 0.08 21.80
C ILE A 709 -17.63 0.42 22.94
N GLU A 710 -18.17 0.90 24.04
CA GLU A 710 -17.54 0.70 25.33
C GLU A 710 -17.21 -0.78 25.39
N VAL A 711 -15.94 -1.12 25.38
CA VAL A 711 -15.47 -2.49 25.54
C VAL A 711 -15.97 -2.93 26.92
N LYS A 712 -17.21 -3.42 26.96
CA LYS A 712 -17.85 -3.90 28.20
C LYS A 712 -17.20 -5.16 28.76
N ASP A 713 -16.36 -5.79 27.95
CA ASP A 713 -15.51 -6.88 28.40
C ASP A 713 -14.32 -6.29 29.17
N LYS A 714 -14.43 -6.34 30.48
CA LYS A 714 -13.38 -5.94 31.44
C LYS A 714 -11.99 -6.51 31.13
N LYS A 715 -11.89 -7.55 30.30
CA LYS A 715 -10.66 -8.22 29.89
C LYS A 715 -9.76 -7.35 29.00
N TYR A 716 -10.32 -6.31 28.37
CA TYR A 716 -9.62 -5.45 27.41
C TYR A 716 -9.57 -3.97 27.85
N GLN A 717 -10.04 -3.65 29.06
CA GLN A 717 -10.08 -2.26 29.58
C GLN A 717 -8.77 -1.81 30.24
N ASP A 718 -7.80 -2.72 30.35
CA ASP A 718 -6.52 -2.43 31.01
C ASP A 718 -5.55 -1.58 30.19
N GLY A 719 -5.84 -1.32 28.91
CA GLY A 719 -4.96 -0.61 27.98
C GLY A 719 -3.65 -1.36 27.67
N ILE A 720 -3.57 -2.62 28.07
CA ILE A 720 -2.41 -3.49 27.97
C ILE A 720 -2.60 -4.47 26.82
N THR A 721 -3.83 -4.99 26.66
CA THR A 721 -4.17 -6.01 25.66
C THR A 721 -4.67 -5.36 24.37
N PRO A 722 -4.16 -5.73 23.20
CA PRO A 722 -4.66 -5.22 21.93
C PRO A 722 -6.13 -5.57 21.70
N LEU A 723 -6.93 -4.55 21.30
CA LEU A 723 -8.36 -4.73 21.06
C LEU A 723 -8.63 -5.76 19.95
N GLY A 724 -9.50 -6.71 20.24
CA GLY A 724 -9.93 -7.74 19.29
C GLY A 724 -8.94 -8.89 19.10
N TRP A 725 -7.81 -8.90 19.81
CA TRP A 725 -6.87 -10.01 19.76
C TRP A 725 -7.16 -11.02 20.87
N ASN A 726 -7.11 -12.29 20.52
CA ASN A 726 -7.29 -13.38 21.46
C ASN A 726 -6.44 -14.58 21.02
N PHE A 727 -6.31 -15.56 21.90
CA PHE A 727 -5.78 -16.85 21.54
C PHE A 727 -6.88 -17.89 21.71
N LEU A 728 -7.24 -18.54 20.61
CA LEU A 728 -8.20 -19.63 20.58
C LEU A 728 -7.59 -20.81 19.82
N ARG A 729 -7.46 -21.95 20.48
CA ARG A 729 -6.95 -23.16 19.82
C ARG A 729 -7.75 -23.62 18.61
N SER A 730 -9.05 -23.32 18.61
CA SER A 730 -9.92 -23.57 17.46
C SER A 730 -9.59 -22.75 16.21
N ASN A 731 -8.78 -21.70 16.35
CA ASN A 731 -8.36 -20.85 15.24
C ASN A 731 -7.01 -21.28 14.63
N CYS A 732 -6.42 -22.37 15.11
CA CYS A 732 -5.26 -22.96 14.45
C CYS A 732 -5.76 -23.81 13.27
N ASP A 733 -5.39 -23.45 12.06
CA ASP A 733 -5.88 -24.06 10.82
C ASP A 733 -5.18 -25.39 10.49
N SER A 734 -4.05 -25.67 11.10
CA SER A 734 -3.23 -26.85 10.81
C SER A 734 -2.69 -27.51 12.08
N ASN A 735 -2.39 -28.81 11.96
CA ASN A 735 -1.70 -29.55 13.03
C ASN A 735 -0.33 -28.94 13.34
N PHE A 736 0.33 -28.34 12.34
CA PHE A 736 1.60 -27.68 12.53
C PHE A 736 1.45 -26.43 13.40
N GLU A 737 0.43 -25.61 13.19
CA GLU A 737 0.13 -24.50 14.08
C GLU A 737 -0.17 -24.96 15.51
N HIS A 738 -0.94 -26.03 15.71
CA HIS A 738 -1.19 -26.58 17.05
C HIS A 738 0.10 -26.94 17.78
N LEU A 739 1.05 -27.57 17.08
CA LEU A 739 2.34 -27.95 17.65
C LEU A 739 3.20 -26.74 18.00
N VAL A 740 3.23 -25.73 17.13
CA VAL A 740 3.93 -24.47 17.39
C VAL A 740 3.32 -23.73 18.58
N ALA A 741 1.99 -23.68 18.66
CA ALA A 741 1.27 -23.07 19.78
C ALA A 741 1.66 -23.71 21.12
N ASP A 742 1.71 -25.04 21.19
CA ASP A 742 2.12 -25.78 22.40
C ASP A 742 3.50 -25.33 22.87
N GLN A 743 4.46 -25.21 21.94
CA GLN A 743 5.83 -24.83 22.27
C GLN A 743 5.97 -23.37 22.73
N ILE A 744 5.16 -22.47 22.16
CA ILE A 744 5.15 -21.07 22.59
C ILE A 744 4.47 -20.94 23.95
N GLU A 745 3.35 -21.62 24.19
CA GLU A 745 2.67 -21.62 25.49
C GLU A 745 3.56 -22.19 26.58
N ASP A 746 4.26 -23.31 26.33
CA ASP A 746 5.24 -23.88 27.24
C ASP A 746 6.36 -22.90 27.59
N PHE A 747 6.93 -22.25 26.57
CA PHE A 747 7.94 -21.22 26.79
C PHE A 747 7.43 -20.06 27.65
N ILE A 748 6.22 -19.56 27.37
CA ILE A 748 5.62 -18.46 28.13
C ILE A 748 5.38 -18.89 29.57
N ALA A 749 4.83 -20.07 29.77
CA ALA A 749 4.55 -20.62 31.13
C ALA A 749 5.85 -20.79 31.94
N GLU A 750 6.92 -21.27 31.33
CA GLU A 750 8.20 -21.52 32.01
C GLU A 750 9.00 -20.22 32.30
N LYS A 751 8.98 -19.25 31.41
CA LYS A 751 9.93 -18.13 31.43
C LYS A 751 9.31 -16.75 31.66
N ALA A 752 8.04 -16.53 31.34
CA ALA A 752 7.47 -15.18 31.24
C ALA A 752 5.93 -15.12 31.37
N SER A 753 5.33 -15.97 32.21
CA SER A 753 3.87 -16.10 32.37
C SER A 753 3.14 -14.79 32.69
N ASP A 754 3.79 -13.89 33.43
CA ASP A 754 3.19 -12.61 33.87
C ASP A 754 3.47 -11.46 32.88
N ARG A 755 4.20 -11.72 31.80
CA ARG A 755 4.72 -10.68 30.92
C ARG A 755 4.33 -10.86 29.45
N LEU A 756 4.43 -12.09 28.94
CA LEU A 756 4.18 -12.37 27.55
C LEU A 756 2.75 -12.88 27.34
N MET A 757 2.13 -12.44 26.27
CA MET A 757 0.83 -12.91 25.82
C MET A 757 0.95 -13.50 24.42
N LEU A 758 0.25 -14.60 24.17
CA LEU A 758 0.10 -15.23 22.88
C LEU A 758 -1.24 -14.88 22.26
N PHE A 759 -1.25 -14.56 20.99
CA PHE A 759 -2.44 -14.37 20.17
C PHE A 759 -2.30 -15.16 18.88
N ASN A 760 -3.40 -15.56 18.26
CA ASN A 760 -3.38 -16.21 16.95
C ASN A 760 -4.41 -15.62 15.99
N GLN A 761 -4.20 -15.84 14.68
CA GLN A 761 -5.00 -15.31 13.58
C GLN A 761 -5.25 -13.81 13.71
N VAL A 762 -4.17 -13.07 13.95
CA VAL A 762 -4.22 -11.62 14.18
C VAL A 762 -4.32 -10.89 12.87
N GLU A 763 -5.44 -10.20 12.63
CA GLU A 763 -5.60 -9.38 11.44
C GLU A 763 -4.71 -8.13 11.53
N SER A 764 -3.76 -8.00 10.60
CA SER A 764 -2.89 -6.84 10.46
C SER A 764 -2.46 -6.64 9.01
N CYS A 765 -2.47 -5.40 8.55
CA CYS A 765 -2.01 -5.02 7.21
C CYS A 765 -2.72 -5.77 6.06
N GLY A 766 -3.96 -6.23 6.28
CA GLY A 766 -4.75 -7.01 5.34
C GLY A 766 -4.33 -8.48 5.23
N TYR A 767 -3.61 -8.99 6.24
CA TYR A 767 -3.24 -10.39 6.40
C TYR A 767 -3.63 -10.87 7.78
N PHE A 768 -3.80 -12.20 7.93
CA PHE A 768 -3.91 -12.85 9.22
C PHE A 768 -2.55 -13.42 9.59
N LEU A 769 -2.02 -12.98 10.74
CA LEU A 769 -0.76 -13.48 11.30
C LEU A 769 -1.07 -14.74 12.11
N ASP A 770 -0.34 -15.80 11.88
CA ASP A 770 -0.62 -17.08 12.53
C ASP A 770 -0.50 -16.96 14.05
N PHE A 771 0.63 -16.42 14.53
CA PHE A 771 0.81 -16.12 15.95
C PHE A 771 1.45 -14.75 16.16
N VAL A 772 1.07 -14.11 17.26
CA VAL A 772 1.74 -12.90 17.76
C VAL A 772 2.06 -13.10 19.23
N VAL A 773 3.33 -13.00 19.57
CA VAL A 773 3.77 -12.91 20.96
C VAL A 773 3.97 -11.44 21.31
N TYR A 774 3.36 -10.99 22.38
CA TYR A 774 3.34 -9.59 22.80
C TYR A 774 3.83 -9.44 24.24
N ASP A 775 4.79 -8.57 24.45
CA ASP A 775 5.35 -8.24 25.76
C ASP A 775 4.59 -7.03 26.34
N GLN A 776 3.84 -7.26 27.39
CA GLN A 776 3.05 -6.23 28.06
C GLN A 776 3.92 -5.14 28.69
N LEU A 777 5.14 -5.49 29.11
CA LEU A 777 6.04 -4.58 29.80
C LEU A 777 6.78 -3.66 28.83
N THR A 778 7.44 -4.25 27.82
CA THR A 778 8.27 -3.50 26.85
C THR A 778 7.47 -3.05 25.62
N LYS A 779 6.22 -3.51 25.47
CA LYS A 779 5.36 -3.29 24.30
C LYS A 779 5.97 -3.83 22.98
N LYS A 780 6.98 -4.69 23.08
CA LYS A 780 7.53 -5.40 21.91
C LYS A 780 6.55 -6.46 21.44
N SER A 781 6.52 -6.66 20.13
CA SER A 781 5.74 -7.73 19.50
C SER A 781 6.56 -8.46 18.47
N LEU A 782 6.28 -9.75 18.33
CA LEU A 782 6.86 -10.62 17.32
C LEU A 782 5.72 -11.37 16.63
N ALA A 783 5.65 -11.27 15.32
CA ALA A 783 4.79 -12.12 14.51
C ALA A 783 5.54 -13.41 14.17
N ILE A 784 4.93 -14.55 14.44
CA ILE A 784 5.46 -15.88 14.10
C ILE A 784 4.55 -16.45 13.03
N GLU A 785 5.11 -16.67 11.85
CA GLU A 785 4.42 -17.21 10.69
C GLU A 785 4.78 -18.69 10.55
N VAL A 786 3.76 -19.52 10.41
CA VAL A 786 3.90 -20.98 10.26
C VAL A 786 3.76 -21.31 8.78
N ASP A 787 4.87 -21.35 8.08
CA ASP A 787 4.89 -21.47 6.64
C ASP A 787 4.71 -22.91 6.20
N GLY A 788 3.46 -23.28 5.90
CA GLY A 788 3.08 -24.56 5.32
C GLY A 788 3.52 -24.68 3.85
N LYS A 789 3.34 -25.86 3.28
CA LYS A 789 3.77 -26.20 1.92
C LYS A 789 3.20 -25.28 0.84
N GLU A 790 2.00 -24.76 1.03
CA GLU A 790 1.29 -23.84 0.12
C GLU A 790 1.94 -22.46 0.00
N HIS A 791 2.82 -22.09 0.95
CA HIS A 791 3.54 -20.82 0.92
C HIS A 791 4.76 -20.85 -0.01
N PHE A 792 5.08 -22.02 -0.56
CA PHE A 792 6.25 -22.22 -1.41
C PHE A 792 5.86 -22.60 -2.84
N TYR A 793 6.74 -22.33 -3.77
CA TYR A 793 6.63 -22.87 -5.12
C TYR A 793 6.81 -24.40 -5.12
N SER A 794 6.65 -25.01 -6.27
CA SER A 794 6.80 -26.47 -6.45
C SER A 794 8.19 -27.01 -6.08
N ASP A 795 9.18 -26.14 -5.90
CA ASP A 795 10.50 -26.49 -5.35
C ASP A 795 10.46 -26.77 -3.84
N GLY A 796 9.34 -26.41 -3.17
CA GLY A 796 9.10 -26.62 -1.74
C GLY A 796 9.84 -25.65 -0.81
N PHE A 797 10.54 -24.60 -1.33
CA PHE A 797 11.48 -23.80 -0.54
C PHE A 797 11.56 -22.33 -0.93
N THR A 798 11.28 -22.00 -2.19
CA THR A 798 11.15 -20.61 -2.59
C THR A 798 9.74 -20.16 -2.26
N HIS A 799 9.62 -19.20 -1.39
CA HIS A 799 8.33 -18.58 -1.10
C HIS A 799 7.70 -18.04 -2.39
N THR A 800 6.41 -18.29 -2.56
CA THR A 800 5.63 -17.73 -3.67
C THR A 800 5.70 -16.21 -3.67
N ASP A 801 5.55 -15.57 -4.82
CA ASP A 801 5.54 -14.11 -4.94
C ASP A 801 4.52 -13.48 -4.00
N ARG A 802 3.36 -14.10 -3.83
CA ARG A 802 2.31 -13.67 -2.90
C ARG A 802 2.79 -13.68 -1.45
N HIS A 803 3.51 -14.72 -1.05
CA HIS A 803 4.04 -14.82 0.30
C HIS A 803 5.20 -13.83 0.54
N GLN A 804 6.08 -13.64 -0.45
CA GLN A 804 7.11 -12.61 -0.40
C GLN A 804 6.51 -11.21 -0.27
N GLU A 805 5.44 -10.90 -1.03
CA GLU A 805 4.71 -9.63 -0.90
C GLU A 805 4.15 -9.45 0.52
N ARG A 806 3.58 -10.51 1.12
CA ARG A 806 3.11 -10.52 2.51
C ARG A 806 4.23 -10.15 3.48
N ILE A 807 5.36 -10.84 3.43
CA ILE A 807 6.53 -10.58 4.28
C ILE A 807 6.99 -9.13 4.15
N MET A 808 7.12 -8.63 2.92
CA MET A 808 7.57 -7.27 2.66
C MET A 808 6.58 -6.22 3.15
N THR A 809 5.28 -6.49 3.04
CA THR A 809 4.23 -5.60 3.53
C THR A 809 4.26 -5.51 5.06
N LEU A 810 4.36 -6.62 5.76
CA LEU A 810 4.47 -6.67 7.22
C LEU A 810 5.72 -5.92 7.72
N ARG A 811 6.87 -6.12 7.07
CA ARG A 811 8.11 -5.41 7.39
C ARG A 811 8.00 -3.90 7.15
N ARG A 812 7.37 -3.45 6.04
CA ARG A 812 7.11 -2.02 5.79
C ARG A 812 6.21 -1.41 6.88
N ALA A 813 5.27 -2.16 7.39
CA ALA A 813 4.42 -1.73 8.50
C ALA A 813 5.16 -1.66 9.84
N GLY A 814 6.36 -2.23 9.94
CA GLY A 814 7.19 -2.23 11.14
C GLY A 814 7.11 -3.50 11.98
N TRP A 815 6.44 -4.56 11.47
CA TRP A 815 6.42 -5.84 12.13
C TRP A 815 7.82 -6.49 12.15
N LYS A 816 8.16 -7.08 13.28
CA LYS A 816 9.22 -8.09 13.37
C LYS A 816 8.57 -9.44 13.13
N THR A 817 9.07 -10.18 12.14
CA THR A 817 8.53 -11.47 11.73
C THR A 817 9.56 -12.56 11.95
N HIS A 818 9.11 -13.73 12.39
CA HIS A 818 9.90 -14.96 12.47
C HIS A 818 9.14 -16.06 11.72
N HIS A 819 9.76 -16.68 10.74
CA HIS A 819 9.15 -17.67 9.87
C HIS A 819 9.58 -19.07 10.27
N LEU A 820 8.59 -19.95 10.42
CA LEU A 820 8.77 -21.35 10.75
C LEU A 820 8.40 -22.19 9.53
N ASP A 821 9.37 -22.49 8.70
CA ASP A 821 9.15 -23.28 7.50
C ASP A 821 8.89 -24.74 7.86
N TYR A 822 7.84 -25.35 7.30
CA TYR A 822 7.40 -26.71 7.59
C TYR A 822 8.51 -27.74 7.51
N TRP A 823 9.42 -27.61 6.57
CA TRP A 823 10.52 -28.55 6.33
C TRP A 823 11.59 -28.55 7.44
N ASN A 824 11.78 -27.44 8.14
CA ASN A 824 12.70 -27.37 9.31
C ASN A 824 12.16 -28.14 10.50
N TRP A 825 10.84 -28.26 10.62
CA TRP A 825 10.19 -28.90 11.76
C TRP A 825 10.00 -30.39 11.56
N PHE A 826 9.97 -30.87 10.32
CA PHE A 826 9.74 -32.27 9.98
C PHE A 826 11.02 -33.03 9.59
N GLU A 827 12.22 -32.40 9.65
CA GLU A 827 13.48 -33.06 9.34
C GLU A 827 13.84 -34.18 10.33
N ASP A 828 13.49 -34.02 11.61
CA ASP A 828 13.81 -34.96 12.70
C ASP A 828 12.70 -35.99 12.97
N GLY A 829 11.65 -35.99 12.14
CA GLY A 829 10.64 -37.04 12.12
C GLY A 829 9.49 -36.88 13.12
N TRP A 830 9.60 -36.12 14.17
CA TRP A 830 8.52 -35.74 15.10
C TRP A 830 8.93 -34.60 16.03
N ILE A 831 7.98 -33.71 16.31
CA ILE A 831 8.20 -32.59 17.21
C ILE A 831 8.10 -33.08 18.65
N ASP A 832 9.24 -33.22 19.30
CA ASP A 832 9.30 -33.32 20.75
C ASP A 832 9.96 -32.05 21.32
N SER A 833 9.88 -31.91 22.65
CA SER A 833 10.47 -30.75 23.35
C SER A 833 12.01 -30.66 23.19
N GLU A 834 12.65 -31.68 22.68
CA GLU A 834 14.10 -31.80 22.50
C GLU A 834 14.53 -31.58 21.04
N SER A 835 13.59 -31.45 20.09
CA SER A 835 13.94 -31.24 18.70
C SER A 835 14.73 -29.92 18.47
N SER A 836 15.67 -29.95 17.53
CA SER A 836 16.52 -28.81 17.20
C SER A 836 15.70 -27.57 16.82
N ALA A 837 14.58 -27.73 16.12
CA ALA A 837 13.70 -26.65 15.69
C ALA A 837 13.00 -25.97 16.88
N VAL A 838 12.48 -26.75 17.82
CA VAL A 838 11.87 -26.26 19.06
C VAL A 838 12.86 -25.49 19.92
N GLN A 839 14.06 -26.04 20.10
CA GLN A 839 15.11 -25.36 20.87
C GLN A 839 15.51 -24.02 20.22
N LYS A 840 15.63 -23.99 18.90
CA LYS A 840 15.91 -22.76 18.15
C LYS A 840 14.82 -21.71 18.35
N LEU A 841 13.55 -22.10 18.27
CA LEU A 841 12.43 -21.17 18.54
C LEU A 841 12.51 -20.64 19.97
N LYS A 842 12.69 -21.50 20.97
CA LYS A 842 12.79 -21.08 22.39
C LYS A 842 13.96 -20.13 22.63
N ILE A 843 15.13 -20.40 22.06
CA ILE A 843 16.30 -19.50 22.12
C ILE A 843 16.01 -18.17 21.42
N TYR A 844 15.35 -18.19 20.28
CA TYR A 844 14.99 -16.98 19.56
C TYR A 844 14.04 -16.09 20.39
N LEU A 845 12.98 -16.67 20.98
CA LEU A 845 12.05 -15.98 21.87
C LEU A 845 12.74 -15.40 23.10
N GLU A 846 13.64 -16.17 23.70
CA GLU A 846 14.42 -15.71 24.85
C GLU A 846 15.30 -14.51 24.50
N ASN A 847 16.03 -14.57 23.36
CA ASN A 847 16.88 -13.48 22.90
C ASN A 847 16.07 -12.22 22.52
N PHE A 848 14.88 -12.40 21.94
CA PHE A 848 14.07 -11.29 21.48
C PHE A 848 13.36 -10.54 22.63
N PHE A 849 12.84 -11.26 23.62
CA PHE A 849 12.00 -10.68 24.67
C PHE A 849 12.72 -10.51 26.01
N LEU A 850 13.64 -11.40 26.35
CA LEU A 850 14.21 -11.46 27.69
C LEU A 850 15.64 -10.91 27.77
N LYS A 851 16.34 -10.79 26.65
CA LYS A 851 17.64 -10.12 26.51
C LYS A 851 17.49 -8.80 25.77
#